data_c3dd5c186109ec050fea847c3a3e4862
#
_entry.id   c3dd5c186109ec050fea847c3a3e4862
#
_cell.length_a   1.000
_cell.length_b   1.000
_cell.length_c   1.000
_cell.angle_alpha   90.00
_cell.angle_beta   90.00
_cell.angle_gamma   90.00
#
_symmetry.space_group_name_H-M   'P 1'
#
loop_
_entity.id
_entity.type
_entity.pdbx_description
1 polymer ?
#
loop_
_entity_poly.entity_id
_entity_poly.type
_entity_poly.pdbx_seq_one_letter_code
_entity_poly.pdbx_strand_id
1 'polypeptide(L)'
;MTDSSQKKQPQAEDKKYPLNLPDTPFPMRGNLPKREPAWIKEWLEKDVYGKVRAARKGEKRFLLHDGPPYANGNIHVGHAVNKILKDIILKSKTLEGFDAPYVPGWDCHGMPIEIQIEKKYGKNLPKEEVMAKCRAYAKEQVKAQMAGFQRLGVLGDWNDPYLTMRPETEAEEIRALGEILGKGFIYRGLKPVNWCFDCQSALAEAEVEYKDRQSPTLDVAFPISDEDRGKLEDIFGVKLEKPTAVVIWTTTPWTIPANQALNMHPDLEYVLVETPNHNFILAEGLYEEALKRYGMEGKVIAKAKGEAFKGIRFKHPLATLDPFYDRFSPVLLADYVESTSGTGIVHSAPAYGVDDYISCKSAGFTNDEILNPVQGNGEYAASLPLFGGLNVWKAKNKILDTIAVTGNLLSRGEIVHSYMHCWRHKTPLIYRATNQWFIRMDEANADTQGVVNENDPKDPLRKTALEAVEATQFVPEWGEVRLHNMIANRPDWCISRQRNWGVPLPFLIHKETGKLHPETMKILNKVADVVEKEGIEAWTRLTPTELTDLEPEMYEKSKDTLDVWFDSGTTHMTVMRGSHADKLTYPADLYLEGSDQHRGWFHSSLLTGCAIDGRAPYKGLLTHGFTVDEQGRKMSKSLGNVIAPSEINDKYGAEILRLWVASSDYTGEISLGEKILKGTVDAYRRFRNTIRFLLANTSDFDIKKDAVPVEEMVELDRWAIARMKSLQEEILDKYDHYQFHTAYAALQLFASGDLGGFYLDILKDRLYTTAPDSAARRSAQTALWYITDALLKLLAPALSFTAEEAYAVFNPENKGTIFVERYAELPNVKEGVELLNKWSIIRDLRSNVQMEIERQREKGLIGSSLQAEVSLKLPQEEYDLIKGLGDEAAFVMITSKVTLDGVSPERVITVKPSEAKKCERCWQYKESVGEDKNYPTLCCRCVGNLFGTPETRRFA
;
A
#
# COMPACT_ATOMS: atom_id res chain seq x y z
N MET A 1 25.02 -46.05 53.23
CA MET A 1 25.50 -44.89 53.98
C MET A 1 24.65 -43.70 53.63
N THR A 2 23.83 -43.33 54.54
CA THR A 2 22.87 -42.28 54.61
C THR A 2 23.55 -40.87 54.49
N ASP A 3 23.05 -40.04 53.65
CA ASP A 3 23.20 -38.60 53.86
C ASP A 3 21.88 -37.89 53.54
N SER A 4 21.30 -37.43 54.62
CA SER A 4 20.06 -36.71 54.71
C SER A 4 20.37 -35.23 54.69
N SER A 5 20.30 -34.57 53.50
CA SER A 5 20.27 -33.12 53.43
C SER A 5 18.81 -32.66 53.42
N GLN A 6 18.29 -32.35 54.62
CA GLN A 6 17.07 -31.58 54.80
C GLN A 6 17.24 -30.20 54.13
N LYS A 7 16.53 -29.96 53.00
CA LYS A 7 16.26 -28.64 52.52
C LYS A 7 15.34 -27.95 53.51
N LYS A 8 15.87 -26.96 54.23
CA LYS A 8 15.06 -25.95 54.95
C LYS A 8 14.13 -25.26 53.96
N GLN A 9 12.84 -25.47 54.13
CA GLN A 9 11.83 -24.57 53.55
C GLN A 9 12.10 -23.17 54.05
N PRO A 10 12.02 -22.10 53.22
CA PRO A 10 12.04 -20.74 53.73
C PRO A 10 10.80 -20.58 54.62
N GLN A 11 11.03 -20.25 55.90
CA GLN A 11 9.97 -19.78 56.77
C GLN A 11 9.27 -18.58 56.10
N ALA A 12 7.93 -18.66 55.95
CA ALA A 12 7.13 -17.52 55.60
C ALA A 12 7.41 -16.42 56.63
N GLU A 13 8.01 -15.31 56.24
CA GLU A 13 8.02 -14.11 57.02
C GLU A 13 6.55 -13.74 57.32
N ASP A 14 6.12 -13.85 58.58
CA ASP A 14 4.83 -13.38 59.01
C ASP A 14 4.70 -11.91 58.65
N LYS A 15 3.87 -11.61 57.64
CA LYS A 15 3.51 -10.23 57.27
C LYS A 15 2.79 -9.61 58.45
N LYS A 16 3.49 -8.87 59.26
CA LYS A 16 3.05 -8.33 60.54
C LYS A 16 1.80 -7.42 60.41
N TYR A 17 1.61 -6.77 59.23
CA TYR A 17 0.46 -5.88 58.97
C TYR A 17 -0.03 -6.03 57.54
N PRO A 18 -1.35 -6.18 57.30
CA PRO A 18 -1.91 -6.38 55.96
C PRO A 18 -1.76 -5.14 55.05
N LEU A 19 -1.50 -5.38 53.79
CA LEU A 19 -1.52 -4.41 52.67
C LEU A 19 -2.57 -4.87 51.65
N ASN A 20 -3.17 -3.91 50.95
CA ASN A 20 -4.04 -4.21 49.79
C ASN A 20 -3.15 -4.52 48.58
N LEU A 21 -2.62 -5.73 48.52
CA LEU A 21 -1.74 -6.10 47.42
C LEU A 21 -2.54 -6.35 46.13
N PRO A 22 -2.07 -5.83 45.02
CA PRO A 22 -2.73 -6.02 43.72
C PRO A 22 -2.61 -7.47 43.27
N ASP A 23 -3.71 -8.04 42.75
CA ASP A 23 -3.75 -9.37 42.15
C ASP A 23 -4.59 -9.36 40.84
N THR A 24 -4.17 -10.18 39.88
CA THR A 24 -4.89 -10.31 38.61
C THR A 24 -4.51 -11.63 37.93
N PRO A 25 -5.47 -12.32 37.31
CA PRO A 25 -5.20 -13.46 36.45
C PRO A 25 -4.51 -13.08 35.12
N PHE A 26 -4.44 -11.79 34.79
CA PHE A 26 -3.75 -11.31 33.57
C PHE A 26 -2.24 -11.53 33.71
N PRO A 27 -1.62 -12.40 32.89
CA PRO A 27 -0.24 -12.79 33.06
C PRO A 27 0.74 -11.66 32.69
N MET A 28 1.87 -11.59 33.41
CA MET A 28 2.90 -10.59 33.16
C MET A 28 3.51 -10.76 31.76
N ARG A 29 3.72 -12.00 31.32
CA ARG A 29 4.30 -12.31 30.00
C ARG A 29 3.19 -12.63 29.00
N GLY A 30 3.23 -11.99 27.82
CA GLY A 30 2.29 -12.23 26.74
C GLY A 30 2.41 -13.64 26.13
N ASN A 31 3.62 -14.15 25.99
CA ASN A 31 3.90 -15.41 25.27
C ASN A 31 3.16 -15.49 23.93
N LEU A 32 3.13 -14.38 23.19
CA LEU A 32 2.34 -14.16 22.01
C LEU A 32 2.49 -15.26 20.94
N PRO A 33 3.71 -15.67 20.54
CA PRO A 33 3.86 -16.72 19.53
C PRO A 33 3.12 -18.03 19.83
N LYS A 34 3.04 -18.37 21.11
CA LYS A 34 2.39 -19.62 21.55
C LYS A 34 0.90 -19.47 21.79
N ARG A 35 0.45 -18.30 22.21
CA ARG A 35 -0.94 -18.06 22.64
C ARG A 35 -1.84 -17.56 21.52
N GLU A 36 -1.33 -16.72 20.63
CA GLU A 36 -2.10 -16.13 19.52
C GLU A 36 -2.80 -17.18 18.64
N PRO A 37 -2.18 -18.32 18.26
CA PRO A 37 -2.86 -19.34 17.46
C PRO A 37 -4.11 -19.91 18.13
N ALA A 38 -4.09 -20.04 19.46
CA ALA A 38 -5.25 -20.50 20.22
C ALA A 38 -6.36 -19.44 20.26
N TRP A 39 -6.02 -18.17 20.42
CA TRP A 39 -6.99 -17.07 20.35
C TRP A 39 -7.64 -16.94 18.96
N ILE A 40 -6.85 -17.06 17.89
CA ILE A 40 -7.39 -17.04 16.53
C ILE A 40 -8.38 -18.18 16.32
N LYS A 41 -8.02 -19.38 16.75
CA LYS A 41 -8.93 -20.53 16.69
C LYS A 41 -10.23 -20.26 17.46
N GLU A 42 -10.12 -19.71 18.67
CA GLU A 42 -11.27 -19.32 19.48
C GLU A 42 -12.14 -18.25 18.81
N TRP A 43 -11.53 -17.24 18.18
CA TRP A 43 -12.26 -16.20 17.45
C TRP A 43 -13.06 -16.78 16.27
N LEU A 44 -12.48 -17.73 15.55
CA LEU A 44 -13.16 -18.41 14.44
C LEU A 44 -14.28 -19.32 14.94
N GLU A 45 -14.03 -20.12 15.99
CA GLU A 45 -15.04 -21.03 16.57
C GLU A 45 -16.22 -20.28 17.20
N LYS A 46 -15.96 -19.13 17.82
CA LYS A 46 -17.00 -18.28 18.42
C LYS A 46 -17.64 -17.31 17.45
N ASP A 47 -17.23 -17.32 16.19
CA ASP A 47 -17.66 -16.38 15.17
C ASP A 47 -17.64 -14.92 15.66
N VAL A 48 -16.46 -14.47 16.07
CA VAL A 48 -16.28 -13.09 16.58
C VAL A 48 -16.67 -12.07 15.52
N TYR A 49 -16.30 -12.30 14.25
CA TYR A 49 -16.67 -11.39 13.16
C TYR A 49 -18.19 -11.28 13.00
N GLY A 50 -18.91 -12.41 13.00
CA GLY A 50 -20.37 -12.42 12.90
C GLY A 50 -21.05 -11.70 14.07
N LYS A 51 -20.52 -11.85 15.30
CA LYS A 51 -20.99 -11.09 16.48
C LYS A 51 -20.82 -9.58 16.30
N VAL A 52 -19.68 -9.15 15.80
CA VAL A 52 -19.39 -7.74 15.52
C VAL A 52 -20.37 -7.21 14.48
N ARG A 53 -20.63 -7.96 13.40
CA ARG A 53 -21.60 -7.59 12.37
C ARG A 53 -23.02 -7.47 12.95
N ALA A 54 -23.43 -8.43 13.77
CA ALA A 54 -24.73 -8.41 14.42
C ALA A 54 -24.91 -7.21 15.36
N ALA A 55 -23.87 -6.86 16.12
CA ALA A 55 -23.87 -5.73 17.04
C ALA A 55 -23.97 -4.36 16.35
N ARG A 56 -23.59 -4.27 15.07
CA ARG A 56 -23.61 -3.03 14.27
C ARG A 56 -24.70 -3.02 13.21
N LYS A 57 -25.57 -4.00 13.18
CA LYS A 57 -26.65 -4.09 12.21
C LYS A 57 -27.58 -2.89 12.29
N GLY A 58 -27.72 -2.17 11.15
CA GLY A 58 -28.57 -0.99 11.06
C GLY A 58 -27.88 0.34 11.41
N GLU A 59 -26.62 0.29 11.83
CA GLU A 59 -25.82 1.48 12.03
C GLU A 59 -25.33 2.06 10.68
N LYS A 60 -24.78 3.28 10.70
CA LYS A 60 -24.19 3.91 9.51
C LYS A 60 -23.05 3.05 8.99
N ARG A 61 -23.06 2.73 7.71
CA ARG A 61 -22.01 1.95 7.07
C ARG A 61 -20.74 2.77 6.82
N PHE A 62 -19.60 2.11 7.01
CA PHE A 62 -18.28 2.51 6.50
C PHE A 62 -17.72 1.35 5.71
N LEU A 63 -17.56 1.53 4.40
CA LEU A 63 -17.05 0.49 3.53
C LEU A 63 -15.60 0.73 3.11
N LEU A 64 -14.71 -0.14 3.55
CA LEU A 64 -13.39 -0.33 2.99
C LEU A 64 -13.45 -1.58 2.10
N HIS A 65 -13.41 -1.39 0.77
CA HIS A 65 -13.38 -2.51 -0.17
C HIS A 65 -11.97 -3.07 -0.27
N ASP A 66 -11.83 -4.39 -0.18
CA ASP A 66 -10.53 -5.06 -0.24
C ASP A 66 -10.02 -5.15 -1.67
N GLY A 67 -8.83 -4.58 -1.95
CA GLY A 67 -8.11 -4.86 -3.17
C GLY A 67 -7.59 -6.30 -3.13
N PRO A 68 -7.90 -7.12 -4.15
CA PRO A 68 -7.62 -8.53 -4.09
C PRO A 68 -6.13 -8.83 -4.26
N PRO A 69 -5.44 -9.38 -3.25
CA PRO A 69 -4.10 -9.89 -3.44
C PRO A 69 -4.11 -11.02 -4.47
N TYR A 70 -3.00 -11.12 -5.19
CA TYR A 70 -2.86 -12.13 -6.22
C TYR A 70 -2.66 -13.53 -5.63
N ALA A 71 -3.43 -14.51 -6.09
CA ALA A 71 -3.43 -15.89 -5.58
C ALA A 71 -2.19 -16.67 -6.04
N ASN A 72 -0.99 -16.18 -5.73
CA ASN A 72 0.27 -16.79 -6.14
C ASN A 72 1.41 -16.50 -5.16
N GLY A 73 1.87 -17.53 -4.47
CA GLY A 73 2.97 -17.46 -3.50
C GLY A 73 2.56 -17.09 -2.09
N ASN A 74 3.52 -17.13 -1.18
CA ASN A 74 3.32 -16.81 0.22
C ASN A 74 3.14 -15.30 0.43
N ILE A 75 2.46 -14.92 1.51
CA ILE A 75 2.37 -13.53 1.93
C ILE A 75 3.75 -13.02 2.33
N HIS A 76 4.01 -11.75 2.06
CA HIS A 76 5.22 -11.03 2.47
C HIS A 76 4.85 -9.85 3.39
N VAL A 77 5.86 -9.16 3.93
CA VAL A 77 5.62 -8.07 4.90
C VAL A 77 4.75 -6.95 4.32
N GLY A 78 4.86 -6.64 3.03
CA GLY A 78 3.98 -5.67 2.38
C GLY A 78 2.50 -6.04 2.45
N HIS A 79 2.17 -7.33 2.26
CA HIS A 79 0.81 -7.83 2.48
C HIS A 79 0.38 -7.70 3.96
N ALA A 80 1.31 -7.95 4.89
CA ALA A 80 1.01 -7.81 6.32
C ALA A 80 0.72 -6.34 6.69
N VAL A 81 1.53 -5.39 6.22
CA VAL A 81 1.29 -3.94 6.40
C VAL A 81 -0.09 -3.57 5.90
N ASN A 82 -0.41 -3.96 4.66
CA ASN A 82 -1.69 -3.68 4.01
C ASN A 82 -2.89 -4.19 4.83
N LYS A 83 -2.89 -5.48 5.15
CA LYS A 83 -4.01 -6.11 5.86
C LYS A 83 -4.13 -5.64 7.31
N ILE A 84 -3.03 -5.36 7.98
CA ILE A 84 -3.04 -4.81 9.35
C ILE A 84 -3.60 -3.40 9.36
N LEU A 85 -3.20 -2.53 8.42
CA LEU A 85 -3.76 -1.17 8.30
C LEU A 85 -5.28 -1.21 8.06
N LYS A 86 -5.74 -2.06 7.14
CA LYS A 86 -7.17 -2.26 6.88
C LYS A 86 -7.90 -2.69 8.15
N ASP A 87 -7.36 -3.67 8.88
CA ASP A 87 -7.95 -4.19 10.10
C ASP A 87 -7.99 -3.15 11.24
N ILE A 88 -6.95 -2.34 11.39
CA ILE A 88 -6.92 -1.23 12.35
C ILE A 88 -8.04 -0.23 12.04
N ILE A 89 -8.19 0.18 10.78
CA ILE A 89 -9.25 1.11 10.36
C ILE A 89 -10.63 0.53 10.64
N LEU A 90 -10.87 -0.71 10.23
CA LEU A 90 -12.17 -1.36 10.38
C LEU A 90 -12.55 -1.58 11.85
N LYS A 91 -11.61 -2.00 12.68
CA LYS A 91 -11.82 -2.13 14.12
C LYS A 91 -12.05 -0.77 14.78
N SER A 92 -11.30 0.25 14.39
CA SER A 92 -11.51 1.62 14.89
C SER A 92 -12.91 2.14 14.53
N LYS A 93 -13.31 2.02 13.27
CA LYS A 93 -14.65 2.43 12.82
C LYS A 93 -15.78 1.62 13.49
N THR A 94 -15.54 0.34 13.74
CA THR A 94 -16.49 -0.49 14.49
C THR A 94 -16.65 -0.03 15.93
N LEU A 95 -15.57 0.29 16.62
CA LEU A 95 -15.61 0.84 18.00
C LEU A 95 -16.20 2.26 18.05
N GLU A 96 -16.08 3.02 16.96
CA GLU A 96 -16.76 4.32 16.80
C GLU A 96 -18.28 4.18 16.64
N GLY A 97 -18.74 2.99 16.23
CA GLY A 97 -20.17 2.65 16.10
C GLY A 97 -20.62 2.40 14.67
N PHE A 98 -19.72 2.44 13.69
CA PHE A 98 -20.07 2.14 12.30
C PHE A 98 -20.32 0.65 12.05
N ASP A 99 -21.19 0.38 11.10
CA ASP A 99 -21.30 -0.91 10.44
C ASP A 99 -20.21 -1.02 9.38
N ALA A 100 -19.07 -1.62 9.73
CA ALA A 100 -17.87 -1.70 8.90
C ALA A 100 -17.60 -3.14 8.42
N PRO A 101 -18.28 -3.63 7.36
CA PRO A 101 -18.05 -4.96 6.82
C PRO A 101 -16.69 -5.07 6.15
N TYR A 102 -16.09 -6.27 6.21
CA TYR A 102 -14.88 -6.61 5.48
C TYR A 102 -15.01 -7.96 4.81
N VAL A 103 -15.12 -7.95 3.49
CA VAL A 103 -15.11 -9.14 2.64
C VAL A 103 -13.73 -9.21 1.99
N PRO A 104 -12.85 -10.12 2.44
CA PRO A 104 -11.54 -10.30 1.81
C PRO A 104 -11.68 -10.87 0.41
N GLY A 105 -10.78 -10.51 -0.49
CA GLY A 105 -10.81 -10.96 -1.87
C GLY A 105 -9.50 -11.47 -2.40
N TRP A 106 -9.54 -12.20 -3.52
CA TRP A 106 -8.37 -12.66 -4.25
C TRP A 106 -8.54 -12.53 -5.76
N ASP A 107 -7.45 -12.10 -6.40
CA ASP A 107 -7.30 -12.11 -7.85
C ASP A 107 -6.69 -13.45 -8.29
N CYS A 108 -7.43 -14.20 -9.12
CA CYS A 108 -7.17 -15.62 -9.35
C CYS A 108 -6.85 -16.00 -10.79
N HIS A 109 -6.86 -15.07 -11.74
CA HIS A 109 -6.59 -15.32 -13.14
C HIS A 109 -5.21 -14.81 -13.59
N GLY A 110 -4.91 -15.06 -14.84
CA GLY A 110 -3.79 -14.42 -15.53
C GLY A 110 -2.49 -15.21 -15.54
N MET A 111 -1.56 -14.61 -16.24
CA MET A 111 -0.26 -15.19 -16.61
C MET A 111 0.59 -15.69 -15.43
N PRO A 112 0.67 -15.03 -14.27
CA PRO A 112 1.54 -15.50 -13.21
C PRO A 112 1.18 -16.87 -12.65
N ILE A 113 -0.11 -17.22 -12.65
CA ILE A 113 -0.59 -18.56 -12.26
C ILE A 113 -0.30 -19.56 -13.38
N GLU A 114 -0.62 -19.20 -14.62
CA GLU A 114 -0.38 -20.07 -15.78
C GLU A 114 1.09 -20.46 -15.92
N ILE A 115 2.02 -19.53 -15.70
CA ILE A 115 3.47 -19.80 -15.71
C ILE A 115 3.88 -20.82 -14.64
N GLN A 116 3.24 -20.84 -13.46
CA GLN A 116 3.55 -21.85 -12.43
C GLN A 116 3.13 -23.24 -12.92
N ILE A 117 2.00 -23.31 -13.61
CA ILE A 117 1.53 -24.56 -14.21
C ILE A 117 2.45 -25.00 -15.35
N GLU A 118 2.84 -24.07 -16.24
CA GLU A 118 3.80 -24.35 -17.32
C GLU A 118 5.16 -24.85 -16.78
N LYS A 119 5.67 -24.23 -15.71
CA LYS A 119 6.92 -24.65 -15.07
C LYS A 119 6.84 -26.08 -14.49
N LYS A 120 5.68 -26.43 -13.94
CA LYS A 120 5.47 -27.71 -13.25
C LYS A 120 5.15 -28.85 -14.21
N TYR A 121 4.39 -28.55 -15.26
CA TYR A 121 3.81 -29.57 -16.14
C TYR A 121 4.21 -29.45 -17.62
N GLY A 122 4.96 -28.39 -18.01
CA GLY A 122 5.33 -28.13 -19.41
C GLY A 122 4.33 -27.23 -20.13
N LYS A 123 4.72 -26.75 -21.34
CA LYS A 123 3.93 -25.79 -22.14
C LYS A 123 2.89 -26.45 -23.11
N ASN A 124 2.91 -27.75 -23.26
CA ASN A 124 2.14 -28.46 -24.33
C ASN A 124 0.88 -29.18 -23.76
N LEU A 125 0.29 -28.67 -22.68
CA LEU A 125 -0.95 -29.23 -22.15
C LEU A 125 -2.17 -28.76 -22.94
N PRO A 126 -3.23 -29.58 -23.06
CA PRO A 126 -4.53 -29.13 -23.56
C PRO A 126 -5.07 -27.95 -22.76
N LYS A 127 -5.77 -27.03 -23.42
CA LYS A 127 -6.30 -25.80 -22.82
C LYS A 127 -7.14 -26.07 -21.56
N GLU A 128 -8.06 -27.03 -21.65
CA GLU A 128 -8.94 -27.40 -20.54
C GLU A 128 -8.15 -27.91 -19.32
N GLU A 129 -7.07 -28.66 -19.57
CA GLU A 129 -6.20 -29.15 -18.50
C GLU A 129 -5.40 -28.04 -17.86
N VAL A 130 -4.90 -27.07 -18.65
CA VAL A 130 -4.25 -25.87 -18.14
C VAL A 130 -5.20 -25.09 -17.21
N MET A 131 -6.43 -24.84 -17.68
CA MET A 131 -7.45 -24.11 -16.90
C MET A 131 -7.78 -24.81 -15.59
N ALA A 132 -8.03 -26.11 -15.61
CA ALA A 132 -8.32 -26.90 -14.40
C ALA A 132 -7.17 -26.86 -13.39
N LYS A 133 -5.92 -26.98 -13.87
CA LYS A 133 -4.72 -26.92 -13.00
C LYS A 133 -4.50 -25.51 -12.43
N CYS A 134 -4.74 -24.47 -13.22
CA CYS A 134 -4.66 -23.08 -12.77
C CYS A 134 -5.68 -22.80 -11.67
N ARG A 135 -6.93 -23.19 -11.87
CA ARG A 135 -8.01 -23.04 -10.89
C ARG A 135 -7.70 -23.78 -9.57
N ALA A 136 -7.21 -25.02 -9.66
CA ALA A 136 -6.79 -25.80 -8.48
C ALA A 136 -5.62 -25.14 -7.75
N TYR A 137 -4.60 -24.68 -8.48
CA TYR A 137 -3.46 -23.98 -7.90
C TYR A 137 -3.89 -22.69 -7.19
N ALA A 138 -4.72 -21.86 -7.83
CA ALA A 138 -5.22 -20.64 -7.23
C ALA A 138 -5.99 -20.92 -5.92
N LYS A 139 -6.82 -21.96 -5.87
CA LYS A 139 -7.53 -22.38 -4.64
C LYS A 139 -6.57 -22.74 -3.51
N GLU A 140 -5.47 -23.45 -3.79
CA GLU A 140 -4.45 -23.77 -2.80
C GLU A 140 -3.76 -22.51 -2.27
N GLN A 141 -3.42 -21.57 -3.16
CA GLN A 141 -2.78 -20.31 -2.78
C GLN A 141 -3.71 -19.42 -1.94
N VAL A 142 -4.98 -19.30 -2.32
CA VAL A 142 -5.99 -18.59 -1.53
C VAL A 142 -6.05 -19.15 -0.10
N LYS A 143 -6.13 -20.47 0.04
CA LYS A 143 -6.19 -21.12 1.35
C LYS A 143 -4.94 -20.83 2.20
N ALA A 144 -3.76 -20.88 1.60
CA ALA A 144 -2.50 -20.62 2.29
C ALA A 144 -2.38 -19.14 2.72
N GLN A 145 -2.70 -18.22 1.83
CA GLN A 145 -2.66 -16.77 2.13
C GLN A 145 -3.73 -16.39 3.17
N MET A 146 -4.94 -16.96 3.08
CA MET A 146 -6.02 -16.76 4.06
C MET A 146 -5.55 -17.13 5.47
N ALA A 147 -4.94 -18.30 5.63
CA ALA A 147 -4.37 -18.72 6.91
C ALA A 147 -3.29 -17.74 7.40
N GLY A 148 -2.46 -17.22 6.50
CA GLY A 148 -1.47 -16.19 6.81
C GLY A 148 -2.10 -14.89 7.31
N PHE A 149 -3.17 -14.41 6.67
CA PHE A 149 -3.87 -13.19 7.09
C PHE A 149 -4.64 -13.38 8.41
N GLN A 150 -5.29 -14.52 8.59
CA GLN A 150 -5.91 -14.87 9.88
C GLN A 150 -4.88 -14.92 11.01
N ARG A 151 -3.67 -15.44 10.73
CA ARG A 151 -2.56 -15.46 11.71
C ARG A 151 -2.14 -14.07 12.19
N LEU A 152 -2.37 -13.03 11.39
CA LEU A 152 -2.13 -11.64 11.77
C LEU A 152 -3.21 -11.05 12.69
N GLY A 153 -4.27 -11.78 12.99
CA GLY A 153 -5.40 -11.30 13.80
C GLY A 153 -6.38 -10.41 13.05
N VAL A 154 -6.38 -10.48 11.72
CA VAL A 154 -7.32 -9.74 10.87
C VAL A 154 -8.72 -10.34 10.97
N LEU A 155 -9.71 -9.51 11.27
CA LEU A 155 -11.12 -9.91 11.29
C LEU A 155 -11.77 -9.65 9.92
N GLY A 156 -12.56 -10.59 9.43
CA GLY A 156 -13.25 -10.48 8.15
C GLY A 156 -14.16 -11.67 7.89
N ASP A 157 -14.90 -11.60 6.79
CA ASP A 157 -15.75 -12.69 6.33
C ASP A 157 -14.94 -13.79 5.63
N TRP A 158 -14.18 -14.54 6.41
CA TRP A 158 -13.32 -15.61 5.92
C TRP A 158 -14.08 -16.82 5.37
N ASN A 159 -15.37 -16.95 5.70
CA ASN A 159 -16.22 -18.02 5.22
C ASN A 159 -16.79 -17.76 3.84
N ASP A 160 -16.89 -16.50 3.45
CA ASP A 160 -17.41 -16.07 2.16
C ASP A 160 -16.56 -14.94 1.53
N PRO A 161 -15.27 -15.21 1.23
CA PRO A 161 -14.41 -14.27 0.52
C PRO A 161 -14.84 -14.14 -0.94
N TYR A 162 -14.57 -13.03 -1.59
CA TYR A 162 -14.74 -12.98 -3.04
C TYR A 162 -13.49 -13.50 -3.76
N LEU A 163 -13.70 -14.23 -4.84
CA LEU A 163 -12.63 -14.74 -5.73
C LEU A 163 -13.00 -14.37 -7.16
N THR A 164 -12.09 -13.75 -7.90
CA THR A 164 -12.36 -13.39 -9.31
C THR A 164 -12.66 -14.61 -10.17
N MET A 165 -12.21 -15.81 -9.77
CA MET A 165 -12.48 -17.09 -10.44
C MET A 165 -13.77 -17.80 -9.99
N ARG A 166 -14.64 -17.18 -9.19
CA ARG A 166 -15.98 -17.75 -8.95
C ARG A 166 -16.83 -17.60 -10.21
N PRO A 167 -17.59 -18.61 -10.61
CA PRO A 167 -18.42 -18.55 -11.82
C PRO A 167 -19.36 -17.32 -11.87
N GLU A 168 -19.91 -16.93 -10.73
CA GLU A 168 -20.75 -15.74 -10.60
C GLU A 168 -19.96 -14.46 -10.88
N THR A 169 -18.73 -14.37 -10.39
CA THR A 169 -17.84 -13.21 -10.61
C THR A 169 -17.37 -13.15 -12.06
N GLU A 170 -16.97 -14.31 -12.63
CA GLU A 170 -16.59 -14.44 -14.04
C GLU A 170 -17.73 -14.00 -14.98
N ALA A 171 -18.97 -14.36 -14.66
CA ALA A 171 -20.14 -13.97 -15.43
C ALA A 171 -20.42 -12.45 -15.33
N GLU A 172 -20.36 -11.88 -14.13
CA GLU A 172 -20.53 -10.45 -13.91
C GLU A 172 -19.44 -9.62 -14.60
N GLU A 173 -18.24 -10.17 -14.72
CA GLU A 173 -17.15 -9.52 -15.46
C GLU A 173 -17.43 -9.46 -16.96
N ILE A 174 -18.02 -10.51 -17.53
CA ILE A 174 -18.51 -10.49 -18.93
C ILE A 174 -19.64 -9.46 -19.09
N ARG A 175 -20.54 -9.32 -18.13
CA ARG A 175 -21.58 -8.29 -18.13
C ARG A 175 -20.97 -6.89 -18.04
N ALA A 176 -19.96 -6.68 -17.18
CA ALA A 176 -19.22 -5.42 -17.08
C ALA A 176 -18.52 -5.05 -18.42
N LEU A 177 -17.93 -6.03 -19.10
CA LEU A 177 -17.39 -5.85 -20.45
C LEU A 177 -18.47 -5.37 -21.41
N GLY A 178 -19.65 -5.98 -21.34
CA GLY A 178 -20.84 -5.59 -22.13
C GLY A 178 -21.27 -4.14 -21.87
N GLU A 179 -21.33 -3.73 -20.60
CA GLU A 179 -21.68 -2.34 -20.22
C GLU A 179 -20.70 -1.32 -20.82
N ILE A 180 -19.39 -1.60 -20.75
CA ILE A 180 -18.35 -0.71 -21.29
C ILE A 180 -18.39 -0.68 -22.82
N LEU A 181 -18.63 -1.86 -23.46
CA LEU A 181 -18.80 -1.97 -24.90
C LEU A 181 -20.04 -1.20 -25.38
N GLY A 182 -21.18 -1.41 -24.67
CA GLY A 182 -22.45 -0.75 -24.97
C GLY A 182 -22.39 0.77 -24.88
N LYS A 183 -21.45 1.34 -24.15
CA LYS A 183 -21.19 2.78 -24.06
C LYS A 183 -20.14 3.28 -25.09
N GLY A 184 -19.68 2.40 -25.99
CA GLY A 184 -18.79 2.79 -27.10
C GLY A 184 -17.33 2.97 -26.71
N PHE A 185 -16.91 2.59 -25.50
CA PHE A 185 -15.50 2.71 -25.11
C PHE A 185 -14.59 1.61 -25.65
N ILE A 186 -15.13 0.47 -26.08
CA ILE A 186 -14.35 -0.67 -26.55
C ILE A 186 -14.31 -0.71 -28.09
N TYR A 187 -13.12 -0.89 -28.63
CA TYR A 187 -12.91 -1.07 -30.07
C TYR A 187 -11.79 -2.06 -30.34
N ARG A 188 -11.79 -2.63 -31.57
CA ARG A 188 -10.70 -3.45 -32.09
C ARG A 188 -9.83 -2.63 -33.03
N GLY A 189 -8.51 -2.71 -32.88
CA GLY A 189 -7.60 -1.97 -33.74
C GLY A 189 -6.23 -2.63 -33.87
N LEU A 190 -5.58 -2.37 -35.02
CA LEU A 190 -4.17 -2.70 -35.23
C LEU A 190 -3.34 -1.53 -34.65
N LYS A 191 -2.62 -1.77 -33.57
CA LYS A 191 -1.71 -0.78 -32.96
C LYS A 191 -0.45 -1.45 -32.43
N PRO A 192 0.70 -0.75 -32.39
CA PRO A 192 1.85 -1.23 -31.65
C PRO A 192 1.52 -1.31 -30.14
N VAL A 193 1.69 -2.51 -29.59
CA VAL A 193 1.51 -2.78 -28.16
C VAL A 193 2.80 -3.35 -27.57
N ASN A 194 2.99 -3.21 -26.26
CA ASN A 194 4.06 -3.92 -25.58
C ASN A 194 3.89 -5.42 -25.78
N TRP A 195 4.89 -6.07 -26.34
CA TRP A 195 4.86 -7.49 -26.69
C TRP A 195 6.01 -8.25 -26.05
N CYS A 196 5.69 -9.34 -25.38
CA CYS A 196 6.67 -10.25 -24.79
C CYS A 196 6.78 -11.53 -25.62
N PHE A 197 7.98 -11.86 -26.08
CA PHE A 197 8.22 -13.07 -26.86
C PHE A 197 8.07 -14.36 -26.03
N ASP A 198 8.40 -14.31 -24.74
CA ASP A 198 8.27 -15.46 -23.84
C ASP A 198 6.81 -15.72 -23.47
N CYS A 199 6.03 -14.65 -23.27
CA CYS A 199 4.59 -14.74 -23.04
C CYS A 199 3.84 -15.05 -24.35
N GLN A 200 4.34 -14.59 -25.48
CA GLN A 200 3.65 -14.53 -26.77
C GLN A 200 2.29 -13.78 -26.65
N SER A 201 2.28 -12.71 -25.91
CA SER A 201 1.09 -11.93 -25.60
C SER A 201 1.39 -10.44 -25.47
N ALA A 202 0.37 -9.64 -25.71
CA ALA A 202 0.36 -8.22 -25.36
C ALA A 202 0.46 -8.04 -23.85
N LEU A 203 1.05 -6.92 -23.43
CA LEU A 203 1.17 -6.49 -22.04
C LEU A 203 0.61 -5.08 -21.87
N ALA A 204 -0.05 -4.82 -20.74
CA ALA A 204 -0.41 -3.47 -20.35
C ALA A 204 0.81 -2.69 -19.83
N GLU A 205 0.70 -1.36 -19.73
CA GLU A 205 1.76 -0.52 -19.19
C GLU A 205 2.16 -0.91 -17.75
N ALA A 206 1.20 -1.31 -16.92
CA ALA A 206 1.44 -1.78 -15.55
C ALA A 206 2.28 -3.08 -15.47
N GLU A 207 2.42 -3.79 -16.58
CA GLU A 207 3.17 -5.04 -16.70
C GLU A 207 4.59 -4.83 -17.26
N VAL A 208 5.01 -3.57 -17.46
CA VAL A 208 6.31 -3.18 -17.98
C VAL A 208 7.20 -2.66 -16.86
N GLU A 209 8.41 -3.18 -16.78
CA GLU A 209 9.48 -2.69 -15.90
C GLU A 209 10.62 -2.10 -16.74
N TYR A 210 11.32 -1.12 -16.21
CA TYR A 210 12.47 -0.52 -16.87
C TYR A 210 13.77 -0.95 -16.18
N LYS A 211 14.75 -1.36 -16.99
CA LYS A 211 16.10 -1.75 -16.53
C LYS A 211 17.14 -1.25 -17.50
N ASP A 212 18.31 -0.96 -16.99
CA ASP A 212 19.45 -0.62 -17.84
C ASP A 212 19.83 -1.81 -18.73
N ARG A 213 19.98 -1.51 -20.00
CA ARG A 213 20.36 -2.45 -21.04
C ARG A 213 21.42 -1.85 -21.94
N GLN A 214 22.42 -2.65 -22.30
CA GLN A 214 23.36 -2.32 -23.35
C GLN A 214 22.74 -2.64 -24.71
N SER A 215 22.56 -1.62 -25.56
CA SER A 215 22.01 -1.70 -26.90
C SER A 215 23.01 -1.24 -27.95
N PRO A 216 22.97 -1.80 -29.15
CA PRO A 216 23.79 -1.29 -30.22
C PRO A 216 23.31 0.07 -30.71
N THR A 217 24.22 0.90 -31.17
CA THR A 217 23.90 2.12 -31.91
C THR A 217 24.42 2.03 -33.32
N LEU A 218 23.69 2.56 -34.29
CA LEU A 218 24.15 2.62 -35.68
C LEU A 218 23.65 3.89 -36.36
N ASP A 219 24.52 4.44 -37.22
CA ASP A 219 24.20 5.52 -38.16
C ASP A 219 24.09 4.91 -39.57
N VAL A 220 22.92 5.08 -40.18
CA VAL A 220 22.62 4.45 -41.49
C VAL A 220 22.19 5.51 -42.50
N ALA A 221 22.82 5.48 -43.64
CA ALA A 221 22.52 6.37 -44.80
C ALA A 221 21.36 5.81 -45.64
N PHE A 222 20.41 6.67 -45.96
CA PHE A 222 19.31 6.42 -46.89
C PHE A 222 19.54 7.29 -48.12
N PRO A 223 19.97 6.74 -49.27
CA PRO A 223 20.25 7.50 -50.49
C PRO A 223 19.02 8.18 -51.06
N ILE A 224 19.17 9.36 -51.62
CA ILE A 224 18.08 10.07 -52.30
C ILE A 224 17.57 9.25 -53.51
N SER A 225 16.26 9.26 -53.71
CA SER A 225 15.67 8.65 -54.94
C SER A 225 16.08 9.45 -56.17
N ASP A 226 16.25 8.74 -57.30
CA ASP A 226 16.59 9.40 -58.54
C ASP A 226 15.52 10.40 -58.99
N GLU A 227 14.25 10.08 -58.67
CA GLU A 227 13.09 10.93 -59.02
C GLU A 227 13.03 12.22 -58.21
N ASP A 228 13.47 12.25 -56.97
CA ASP A 228 13.35 13.40 -56.09
C ASP A 228 14.68 14.16 -55.92
N ARG A 229 15.75 13.73 -56.56
CA ARG A 229 17.06 14.39 -56.55
C ARG A 229 16.98 15.85 -56.98
N GLY A 230 16.24 16.14 -58.05
CA GLY A 230 16.04 17.51 -58.53
C GLY A 230 15.28 18.39 -57.53
N LYS A 231 14.28 17.84 -56.86
CA LYS A 231 13.55 18.56 -55.79
C LYS A 231 14.47 18.88 -54.61
N LEU A 232 15.38 17.97 -54.29
CA LEU A 232 16.35 18.17 -53.19
C LEU A 232 17.36 19.23 -53.56
N GLU A 233 17.78 19.30 -54.85
CA GLU A 233 18.62 20.40 -55.38
C GLU A 233 17.92 21.74 -55.27
N ASP A 234 16.63 21.80 -55.55
CA ASP A 234 15.82 23.02 -55.43
C ASP A 234 15.69 23.49 -53.97
N ILE A 235 15.50 22.53 -53.01
CA ILE A 235 15.41 22.84 -51.58
C ILE A 235 16.69 23.49 -51.07
N PHE A 236 17.84 22.93 -51.43
CA PHE A 236 19.13 23.44 -50.97
C PHE A 236 19.71 24.56 -51.89
N GLY A 237 19.16 24.76 -53.07
CA GLY A 237 19.66 25.74 -54.05
C GLY A 237 21.06 25.40 -54.59
N VAL A 238 21.47 24.15 -54.55
CA VAL A 238 22.77 23.65 -55.00
C VAL A 238 22.64 22.36 -55.79
N LYS A 239 23.54 22.14 -56.76
CA LYS A 239 23.62 20.88 -57.51
C LYS A 239 24.28 19.78 -56.68
N LEU A 240 23.72 18.59 -56.75
CA LEU A 240 24.19 17.41 -56.01
C LEU A 240 25.13 16.61 -56.93
N GLU A 241 26.42 16.97 -56.93
CA GLU A 241 27.40 16.27 -57.78
C GLU A 241 27.83 14.90 -57.21
N LYS A 242 27.70 14.71 -55.92
CA LYS A 242 28.09 13.49 -55.19
C LYS A 242 26.82 12.68 -54.75
N PRO A 243 26.97 11.36 -54.49
CA PRO A 243 25.95 10.58 -53.84
C PRO A 243 25.47 11.27 -52.55
N THR A 244 24.16 11.46 -52.44
CA THR A 244 23.55 12.23 -51.35
C THR A 244 22.59 11.38 -50.59
N ALA A 245 22.65 11.39 -49.26
CA ALA A 245 21.80 10.61 -48.38
C ALA A 245 21.40 11.38 -47.13
N VAL A 246 20.23 11.09 -46.59
CA VAL A 246 19.94 11.41 -45.19
C VAL A 246 20.54 10.34 -44.30
N VAL A 247 20.92 10.68 -43.06
CA VAL A 247 21.47 9.69 -42.12
C VAL A 247 20.58 9.63 -40.90
N ILE A 248 20.18 8.40 -40.54
CA ILE A 248 19.43 8.15 -39.31
C ILE A 248 20.35 7.51 -38.24
N TRP A 249 19.96 7.68 -36.99
CA TRP A 249 20.56 7.01 -35.86
C TRP A 249 19.53 6.13 -35.15
N THR A 250 19.89 4.90 -34.78
CA THR A 250 18.96 4.01 -34.10
C THR A 250 19.70 3.08 -33.14
N THR A 251 18.99 2.65 -32.10
CA THR A 251 19.41 1.62 -31.11
C THR A 251 18.75 0.26 -31.40
N THR A 252 17.86 0.20 -32.37
CA THR A 252 17.04 -0.99 -32.70
C THR A 252 17.27 -1.44 -34.17
N PRO A 253 18.46 -1.99 -34.51
CA PRO A 253 18.77 -2.38 -35.88
C PRO A 253 17.76 -3.38 -36.49
N TRP A 254 17.12 -4.17 -35.66
CA TRP A 254 16.13 -5.16 -36.06
C TRP A 254 14.86 -4.55 -36.66
N THR A 255 14.61 -3.25 -36.50
CA THR A 255 13.45 -2.57 -37.13
C THR A 255 13.76 -2.07 -38.57
N ILE A 256 15.02 -1.95 -38.97
CA ILE A 256 15.42 -1.47 -40.29
C ILE A 256 14.79 -2.27 -41.43
N PRO A 257 14.71 -3.61 -41.38
CA PRO A 257 14.04 -4.36 -42.46
C PRO A 257 12.58 -3.98 -42.68
N ALA A 258 11.92 -3.41 -41.69
CA ALA A 258 10.53 -2.94 -41.79
C ALA A 258 10.40 -1.42 -41.93
N ASN A 259 11.48 -0.69 -42.17
CA ASN A 259 11.42 0.75 -42.38
C ASN A 259 10.45 1.13 -43.50
N GLN A 260 9.61 2.14 -43.31
CA GLN A 260 8.65 2.63 -44.31
C GLN A 260 8.63 4.15 -44.46
N ALA A 261 9.22 4.91 -43.52
CA ALA A 261 9.29 6.35 -43.58
C ALA A 261 10.51 6.91 -42.84
N LEU A 262 10.75 8.18 -43.01
CA LEU A 262 11.73 8.97 -42.27
C LEU A 262 11.01 10.15 -41.64
N ASN A 263 11.28 10.51 -40.41
CA ASN A 263 10.67 11.66 -39.75
C ASN A 263 11.68 12.78 -39.50
N MET A 264 11.29 14.00 -39.81
CA MET A 264 12.03 15.21 -39.55
C MET A 264 11.16 16.20 -38.75
N HIS A 265 11.79 17.01 -37.90
CA HIS A 265 11.08 18.07 -37.21
C HIS A 265 10.84 19.27 -38.16
N PRO A 266 9.63 19.82 -38.28
CA PRO A 266 9.35 20.89 -39.28
C PRO A 266 10.21 22.12 -39.08
N ASP A 267 10.46 22.52 -37.83
CA ASP A 267 11.13 23.78 -37.47
C ASP A 267 12.66 23.67 -37.34
N LEU A 268 13.22 22.45 -37.26
CA LEU A 268 14.67 22.30 -37.18
C LEU A 268 15.36 22.60 -38.50
N GLU A 269 16.55 23.23 -38.43
CA GLU A 269 17.46 23.41 -39.55
C GLU A 269 18.23 22.12 -39.84
N TYR A 270 18.23 21.69 -41.08
CA TYR A 270 19.00 20.57 -41.60
C TYR A 270 20.06 21.06 -42.57
N VAL A 271 21.27 20.56 -42.40
CA VAL A 271 22.43 20.96 -43.20
C VAL A 271 22.80 19.89 -44.22
N LEU A 272 23.16 20.33 -45.42
CA LEU A 272 23.83 19.50 -46.41
C LEU A 272 25.33 19.59 -46.20
N VAL A 273 25.91 18.46 -45.73
CA VAL A 273 27.33 18.39 -45.42
C VAL A 273 28.05 17.66 -46.54
N GLU A 274 28.95 18.36 -47.23
CA GLU A 274 29.81 17.79 -48.26
C GLU A 274 31.02 17.13 -47.60
N THR A 275 31.25 15.86 -47.87
CA THR A 275 32.46 15.09 -47.54
C THR A 275 33.21 14.77 -48.84
N PRO A 276 34.43 14.18 -48.77
CA PRO A 276 35.20 13.84 -49.96
C PRO A 276 34.40 13.05 -51.00
N ASN A 277 33.59 12.07 -50.58
CA ASN A 277 32.92 11.12 -51.48
C ASN A 277 31.38 11.23 -51.49
N HIS A 278 30.77 11.84 -50.50
CA HIS A 278 29.32 11.87 -50.30
C HIS A 278 28.84 13.20 -49.77
N ASN A 279 27.56 13.47 -49.94
CA ASN A 279 26.84 14.51 -49.22
C ASN A 279 25.89 13.87 -48.22
N PHE A 280 25.87 14.36 -46.96
CA PHE A 280 24.97 13.90 -45.92
C PHE A 280 24.05 15.01 -45.44
N ILE A 281 22.81 14.68 -45.19
CA ILE A 281 21.81 15.57 -44.60
C ILE A 281 21.68 15.19 -43.14
N LEU A 282 21.88 16.15 -42.24
CA LEU A 282 21.88 15.99 -40.78
C LEU A 282 21.27 17.25 -40.15
N ALA A 283 20.75 17.16 -38.93
CA ALA A 283 20.35 18.36 -38.18
C ALA A 283 21.57 19.26 -37.90
N GLU A 284 21.40 20.57 -38.01
CA GLU A 284 22.48 21.55 -37.84
C GLU A 284 23.21 21.44 -36.52
N GLY A 285 22.47 21.18 -35.42
CA GLY A 285 23.04 21.02 -34.06
C GLY A 285 23.79 19.72 -33.81
N LEU A 286 23.71 18.72 -34.73
CA LEU A 286 24.21 17.36 -34.52
C LEU A 286 25.25 16.92 -35.57
N TYR A 287 25.45 17.65 -36.63
CA TYR A 287 26.30 17.20 -37.75
C TYR A 287 27.77 17.06 -37.39
N GLU A 288 28.33 17.92 -36.52
CA GLU A 288 29.75 17.86 -36.14
C GLU A 288 30.06 16.58 -35.32
N GLU A 289 29.16 16.28 -34.37
CA GLU A 289 29.27 15.08 -33.57
C GLU A 289 29.06 13.81 -34.42
N ALA A 290 28.13 13.85 -35.36
CA ALA A 290 27.91 12.76 -36.29
C ALA A 290 29.12 12.52 -37.20
N LEU A 291 29.70 13.53 -37.80
CA LEU A 291 30.94 13.41 -38.58
C LEU A 291 32.11 12.81 -37.77
N LYS A 292 32.24 13.25 -36.52
CA LYS A 292 33.27 12.69 -35.62
C LYS A 292 33.05 11.20 -35.41
N ARG A 293 31.77 10.76 -35.22
CA ARG A 293 31.45 9.32 -35.12
C ARG A 293 31.81 8.54 -36.37
N TYR A 294 31.67 9.19 -37.56
CA TYR A 294 32.00 8.57 -38.86
C TYR A 294 33.51 8.58 -39.16
N GLY A 295 34.31 9.31 -38.40
CA GLY A 295 35.71 9.52 -38.71
C GLY A 295 35.92 10.31 -39.99
N MET A 296 35.01 11.23 -40.35
CA MET A 296 34.97 12.00 -41.55
C MET A 296 35.11 13.49 -41.29
N GLU A 297 35.73 14.21 -42.23
CA GLU A 297 35.64 15.67 -42.28
C GLU A 297 34.65 16.09 -43.35
N GLY A 298 33.91 17.17 -43.10
CA GLY A 298 32.90 17.67 -44.02
C GLY A 298 32.66 19.17 -43.85
N LYS A 299 32.13 19.79 -44.88
CA LYS A 299 31.76 21.21 -44.91
C LYS A 299 30.26 21.36 -45.18
N VAL A 300 29.58 22.18 -44.40
CA VAL A 300 28.22 22.58 -44.68
C VAL A 300 28.23 23.45 -45.96
N ILE A 301 27.46 23.04 -46.96
CA ILE A 301 27.34 23.75 -48.24
C ILE A 301 25.96 24.37 -48.45
N ALA A 302 24.94 23.88 -47.77
CA ALA A 302 23.59 24.46 -47.80
C ALA A 302 22.82 24.05 -46.55
N LYS A 303 21.71 24.73 -46.29
CA LYS A 303 20.76 24.37 -45.22
C LYS A 303 19.32 24.68 -45.59
N ALA A 304 18.41 23.96 -44.97
CA ALA A 304 16.98 24.18 -45.12
C ALA A 304 16.22 23.71 -43.91
N LYS A 305 15.03 24.24 -43.66
CA LYS A 305 14.13 23.75 -42.58
C LYS A 305 13.53 22.40 -42.92
N GLY A 306 13.25 21.62 -41.91
CA GLY A 306 12.67 20.29 -42.04
C GLY A 306 11.35 20.25 -42.81
N GLU A 307 10.52 21.29 -42.66
CA GLU A 307 9.27 21.44 -43.41
C GLU A 307 9.46 21.33 -44.96
N ALA A 308 10.58 21.82 -45.50
CA ALA A 308 10.87 21.77 -46.92
C ALA A 308 11.04 20.32 -47.47
N PHE A 309 11.38 19.38 -46.61
CA PHE A 309 11.65 18.00 -47.04
C PHE A 309 10.39 17.12 -47.06
N LYS A 310 9.23 17.64 -46.69
CA LYS A 310 7.98 16.87 -46.65
C LYS A 310 7.73 16.13 -47.98
N GLY A 311 7.60 14.83 -47.90
CA GLY A 311 7.31 13.97 -49.05
C GLY A 311 8.53 13.64 -49.95
N ILE A 312 9.73 14.18 -49.70
CA ILE A 312 10.96 13.76 -50.38
C ILE A 312 11.23 12.30 -50.06
N ARG A 313 11.53 11.48 -51.07
CA ARG A 313 11.67 10.05 -50.95
C ARG A 313 13.14 9.64 -51.02
N PHE A 314 13.52 8.76 -50.07
CA PHE A 314 14.84 8.16 -50.01
C PHE A 314 14.75 6.68 -50.23
N LYS A 315 15.78 6.05 -50.81
CA LYS A 315 15.85 4.61 -51.01
C LYS A 315 16.15 3.90 -49.71
N HIS A 316 15.52 2.74 -49.50
CA HIS A 316 15.86 1.87 -48.36
C HIS A 316 17.35 1.47 -48.42
N PRO A 317 18.09 1.39 -47.30
CA PRO A 317 19.53 1.12 -47.30
C PRO A 317 19.91 -0.26 -47.86
N LEU A 318 18.97 -1.19 -47.96
CA LEU A 318 19.15 -2.52 -48.54
C LEU A 318 18.57 -2.67 -49.96
N ALA A 319 18.15 -1.58 -50.60
CA ALA A 319 17.45 -1.60 -51.91
C ALA A 319 18.24 -2.29 -53.04
N THR A 320 19.56 -2.33 -52.97
CA THR A 320 20.42 -2.99 -53.95
C THR A 320 20.60 -4.50 -53.77
N LEU A 321 20.12 -5.07 -52.64
CA LEU A 321 20.38 -6.46 -52.32
C LEU A 321 19.21 -7.40 -52.64
N ASP A 322 17.97 -6.89 -52.59
CA ASP A 322 16.80 -7.70 -52.86
C ASP A 322 15.61 -6.78 -53.26
N PRO A 323 14.79 -7.22 -54.26
CA PRO A 323 13.64 -6.43 -54.72
C PRO A 323 12.63 -6.04 -53.63
N PHE A 324 12.49 -6.84 -52.57
CA PHE A 324 11.62 -6.48 -51.43
C PHE A 324 12.02 -5.15 -50.79
N TYR A 325 13.30 -4.83 -50.78
CA TYR A 325 13.84 -3.60 -50.20
C TYR A 325 13.98 -2.47 -51.23
N ASP A 326 13.70 -2.70 -52.49
CA ASP A 326 13.67 -1.66 -53.51
C ASP A 326 12.37 -0.82 -53.40
N ARG A 327 12.27 -0.11 -52.27
CA ARG A 327 11.16 0.77 -51.92
C ARG A 327 11.67 2.08 -51.39
N PHE A 328 10.79 3.08 -51.42
CA PHE A 328 11.08 4.41 -50.93
C PHE A 328 10.57 4.67 -49.50
N SER A 329 11.33 5.43 -48.75
CA SER A 329 10.98 5.97 -47.47
C SER A 329 10.73 7.48 -47.61
N PRO A 330 9.46 7.94 -47.64
CA PRO A 330 9.14 9.35 -47.73
C PRO A 330 9.48 10.04 -46.40
N VAL A 331 9.85 11.33 -46.46
CA VAL A 331 9.98 12.17 -45.29
C VAL A 331 8.59 12.61 -44.80
N LEU A 332 8.29 12.33 -43.57
CA LEU A 332 7.14 12.79 -42.80
C LEU A 332 7.61 13.85 -41.80
N LEU A 333 6.69 14.73 -41.37
CA LEU A 333 6.98 15.75 -40.36
C LEU A 333 6.42 15.30 -39.03
N ALA A 334 7.25 15.41 -37.96
CA ALA A 334 6.85 15.02 -36.62
C ALA A 334 7.56 15.86 -35.54
N ASP A 335 6.78 16.38 -34.60
CA ASP A 335 7.26 17.25 -33.51
C ASP A 335 8.09 16.48 -32.45
N TYR A 336 7.98 15.16 -32.43
CA TYR A 336 8.75 14.33 -31.48
C TYR A 336 10.22 14.12 -31.85
N VAL A 337 10.64 14.57 -33.05
CA VAL A 337 12.04 14.47 -33.48
C VAL A 337 12.89 15.49 -32.71
N GLU A 338 13.86 15.02 -31.95
CA GLU A 338 14.70 15.83 -31.09
C GLU A 338 16.04 16.20 -31.78
N SER A 339 16.61 17.34 -31.35
CA SER A 339 17.94 17.78 -31.73
C SER A 339 19.04 17.55 -30.69
N THR A 340 18.73 16.69 -29.68
CA THR A 340 19.62 16.45 -28.53
C THR A 340 20.52 15.24 -28.67
N SER A 341 20.17 14.33 -29.59
CA SER A 341 20.96 13.10 -29.81
C SER A 341 20.80 12.55 -31.22
N GLY A 342 21.72 11.71 -31.64
CA GLY A 342 21.68 11.03 -32.93
C GLY A 342 22.03 11.90 -34.12
N THR A 343 21.10 12.08 -35.05
CA THR A 343 21.26 12.82 -36.35
C THR A 343 20.15 13.81 -36.56
N GLY A 344 19.12 13.85 -35.71
CA GLY A 344 17.91 14.67 -35.89
C GLY A 344 16.98 14.18 -36.99
N ILE A 345 17.17 12.95 -37.47
CA ILE A 345 16.30 12.27 -38.43
C ILE A 345 16.00 10.87 -37.87
N VAL A 346 14.72 10.57 -37.77
CA VAL A 346 14.25 9.30 -37.18
C VAL A 346 13.76 8.37 -38.29
N HIS A 347 14.25 7.14 -38.32
CA HIS A 347 13.69 6.12 -39.19
C HIS A 347 12.40 5.57 -38.57
N SER A 348 11.37 5.35 -39.39
CA SER A 348 10.07 4.88 -38.93
C SER A 348 9.74 3.50 -39.46
N ALA A 349 9.42 2.62 -38.50
CA ALA A 349 8.85 1.31 -38.74
C ALA A 349 7.52 1.23 -37.96
N PRO A 350 6.39 1.56 -38.58
CA PRO A 350 5.11 1.78 -37.90
C PRO A 350 4.56 0.57 -37.14
N ALA A 351 5.03 -0.63 -37.42
CA ALA A 351 4.68 -1.81 -36.64
C ALA A 351 5.39 -1.87 -35.27
N TYR A 352 6.49 -1.11 -35.06
CA TYR A 352 7.39 -1.27 -33.93
C TYR A 352 7.66 0.00 -33.12
N GLY A 353 6.93 1.06 -33.38
CA GLY A 353 6.96 2.32 -32.65
C GLY A 353 5.60 2.99 -32.61
N VAL A 354 5.19 3.48 -31.43
CA VAL A 354 3.89 4.17 -31.30
C VAL A 354 3.90 5.47 -32.09
N ASP A 355 4.95 6.29 -31.94
CA ASP A 355 5.08 7.56 -32.65
C ASP A 355 5.24 7.34 -34.16
N ASP A 356 5.98 6.31 -34.58
CA ASP A 356 6.11 5.90 -35.97
C ASP A 356 4.75 5.52 -36.56
N TYR A 357 3.95 4.77 -35.80
CA TYR A 357 2.60 4.37 -36.22
C TYR A 357 1.70 5.59 -36.40
N ILE A 358 1.67 6.49 -35.41
CA ILE A 358 0.85 7.71 -35.46
C ILE A 358 1.27 8.58 -36.66
N SER A 359 2.55 8.80 -36.85
CA SER A 359 3.09 9.59 -37.95
C SER A 359 2.71 9.00 -39.31
N CYS A 360 2.90 7.70 -39.51
CA CYS A 360 2.53 7.03 -40.77
C CYS A 360 1.01 7.02 -40.99
N LYS A 361 0.19 6.79 -39.96
CA LYS A 361 -1.27 6.84 -40.07
C LYS A 361 -1.76 8.25 -40.45
N SER A 362 -1.18 9.30 -39.85
CA SER A 362 -1.48 10.70 -40.20
C SER A 362 -1.09 11.06 -41.63
N ALA A 363 -0.09 10.38 -42.18
CA ALA A 363 0.33 10.50 -43.56
C ALA A 363 -0.51 9.65 -44.54
N GLY A 364 -1.53 8.93 -44.06
CA GLY A 364 -2.48 8.17 -44.87
C GLY A 364 -2.16 6.69 -45.07
N PHE A 365 -1.14 6.14 -44.38
CA PHE A 365 -0.87 4.70 -44.45
C PHE A 365 -2.07 3.89 -43.93
N THR A 366 -2.51 2.95 -44.72
CA THR A 366 -3.54 1.98 -44.28
C THR A 366 -2.94 0.86 -43.42
N ASN A 367 -3.78 0.11 -42.70
CA ASN A 367 -3.29 -1.02 -41.90
C ASN A 367 -2.65 -2.11 -42.76
N ASP A 368 -3.12 -2.32 -43.96
CA ASP A 368 -2.61 -3.35 -44.87
C ASP A 368 -1.24 -3.00 -45.46
N GLU A 369 -0.90 -1.71 -45.48
CA GLU A 369 0.41 -1.23 -45.96
C GLU A 369 1.50 -1.32 -44.88
N ILE A 370 1.14 -1.52 -43.62
CA ILE A 370 2.11 -1.60 -42.55
C ILE A 370 2.86 -2.92 -42.54
N LEU A 371 4.17 -2.86 -42.77
CA LEU A 371 5.07 -4.01 -42.74
C LEU A 371 5.29 -4.52 -41.31
N ASN A 372 4.93 -5.75 -41.05
CA ASN A 372 5.03 -6.33 -39.69
C ASN A 372 5.70 -7.75 -39.76
N PRO A 373 6.97 -7.83 -40.16
CA PRO A 373 7.64 -9.10 -40.40
C PRO A 373 8.03 -9.88 -39.15
N VAL A 374 7.97 -9.32 -37.94
CA VAL A 374 8.31 -9.99 -36.68
C VAL A 374 7.11 -10.76 -36.18
N GLN A 375 7.25 -12.06 -35.97
CA GLN A 375 6.22 -12.94 -35.44
C GLN A 375 6.12 -12.85 -33.89
N GLY A 376 5.07 -13.45 -33.31
CA GLY A 376 4.83 -13.39 -31.84
C GLY A 376 5.95 -14.02 -31.00
N ASN A 377 6.71 -14.97 -31.55
CA ASN A 377 7.86 -15.61 -30.88
C ASN A 377 9.18 -14.82 -31.04
N GLY A 378 9.14 -13.66 -31.69
CA GLY A 378 10.31 -12.81 -31.93
C GLY A 378 11.19 -13.20 -33.12
N GLU A 379 10.73 -14.10 -33.98
CA GLU A 379 11.42 -14.45 -35.21
C GLU A 379 10.85 -13.65 -36.38
N TYR A 380 11.69 -13.30 -37.34
CA TYR A 380 11.20 -12.80 -38.63
C TYR A 380 10.43 -13.90 -39.38
N ALA A 381 9.35 -13.50 -40.05
CA ALA A 381 8.63 -14.41 -40.94
C ALA A 381 9.60 -15.04 -41.94
N ALA A 382 9.44 -16.34 -42.22
CA ALA A 382 10.32 -17.07 -43.11
C ALA A 382 10.38 -16.46 -44.51
N SER A 383 9.33 -15.73 -44.90
CA SER A 383 9.22 -15.03 -46.18
C SER A 383 10.01 -13.73 -46.26
N LEU A 384 10.55 -13.23 -45.14
CA LEU A 384 11.34 -11.98 -45.16
C LEU A 384 12.69 -12.24 -45.83
N PRO A 385 13.01 -11.61 -46.96
CA PRO A 385 14.31 -11.75 -47.56
C PRO A 385 15.46 -11.38 -46.64
N LEU A 386 16.59 -12.05 -46.79
CA LEU A 386 17.84 -11.86 -46.06
C LEU A 386 17.80 -12.29 -44.58
N PHE A 387 16.68 -12.12 -43.87
CA PHE A 387 16.59 -12.28 -42.40
C PHE A 387 15.56 -13.29 -41.92
N GLY A 388 14.75 -13.89 -42.81
CA GLY A 388 13.68 -14.81 -42.45
C GLY A 388 14.13 -15.96 -41.54
N GLY A 389 13.31 -16.27 -40.53
CA GLY A 389 13.55 -17.31 -39.52
C GLY A 389 14.55 -16.94 -38.41
N LEU A 390 15.19 -15.75 -38.49
CA LEU A 390 16.10 -15.31 -37.43
C LEU A 390 15.34 -14.60 -36.28
N ASN A 391 15.73 -14.91 -35.06
CA ASN A 391 15.24 -14.17 -33.91
C ASN A 391 15.82 -12.76 -33.92
N VAL A 392 15.02 -11.72 -33.65
CA VAL A 392 15.40 -10.31 -33.75
C VAL A 392 16.61 -9.94 -32.89
N TRP A 393 16.74 -10.51 -31.69
CA TRP A 393 17.91 -10.27 -30.83
C TRP A 393 19.19 -10.89 -31.35
N LYS A 394 19.09 -12.02 -32.06
CA LYS A 394 20.23 -12.74 -32.66
C LYS A 394 20.58 -12.21 -34.06
N ALA A 395 19.63 -11.56 -34.73
CA ALA A 395 19.82 -11.01 -36.07
C ALA A 395 20.72 -9.76 -36.11
N LYS A 396 21.03 -9.12 -34.97
CA LYS A 396 21.80 -7.89 -34.85
C LYS A 396 23.02 -7.84 -35.76
N ASN A 397 23.94 -8.75 -35.60
CA ASN A 397 25.20 -8.74 -36.34
C ASN A 397 24.99 -8.95 -37.84
N LYS A 398 24.10 -9.86 -38.23
CA LYS A 398 23.77 -10.10 -39.65
C LYS A 398 23.15 -8.86 -40.32
N ILE A 399 22.30 -8.12 -39.64
CA ILE A 399 21.72 -6.89 -40.14
C ILE A 399 22.81 -5.82 -40.35
N LEU A 400 23.66 -5.62 -39.36
CA LEU A 400 24.78 -4.68 -39.44
C LEU A 400 25.73 -5.01 -40.59
N ASP A 401 26.14 -6.27 -40.72
CA ASP A 401 27.04 -6.72 -41.78
C ASP A 401 26.37 -6.60 -43.17
N THR A 402 25.07 -6.85 -43.27
CA THR A 402 24.29 -6.73 -44.51
C THR A 402 24.19 -5.27 -44.95
N ILE A 403 23.95 -4.33 -44.02
CA ILE A 403 23.93 -2.89 -44.32
C ILE A 403 25.34 -2.42 -44.70
N ALA A 404 26.37 -2.90 -44.01
CA ALA A 404 27.78 -2.56 -44.35
C ALA A 404 28.17 -2.95 -45.80
N VAL A 405 27.66 -4.06 -46.32
CA VAL A 405 27.89 -4.50 -47.70
C VAL A 405 27.39 -3.48 -48.73
N THR A 406 26.31 -2.76 -48.44
CA THR A 406 25.76 -1.70 -49.32
C THR A 406 26.53 -0.38 -49.25
N GLY A 407 27.46 -0.24 -48.31
CA GLY A 407 28.15 1.05 -48.01
C GLY A 407 27.30 2.06 -47.23
N ASN A 408 26.10 1.69 -46.78
CA ASN A 408 25.18 2.61 -46.10
C ASN A 408 25.35 2.62 -44.56
N LEU A 409 26.18 1.77 -43.97
CA LEU A 409 26.52 1.78 -42.54
C LEU A 409 27.68 2.74 -42.31
N LEU A 410 27.46 3.88 -41.66
CA LEU A 410 28.47 4.92 -41.43
C LEU A 410 29.20 4.76 -40.08
N SER A 411 28.48 4.35 -39.08
CA SER A 411 29.04 4.14 -37.72
C SER A 411 28.28 3.04 -36.98
N ARG A 412 28.99 2.40 -36.07
CA ARG A 412 28.42 1.45 -35.10
C ARG A 412 29.01 1.67 -33.72
N GLY A 413 28.23 1.57 -32.69
CA GLY A 413 28.64 1.72 -31.28
C GLY A 413 27.70 0.97 -30.34
N GLU A 414 27.77 1.31 -29.08
CA GLU A 414 26.89 0.77 -28.03
C GLU A 414 26.54 1.85 -27.01
N ILE A 415 25.35 1.74 -26.44
CA ILE A 415 24.85 2.64 -25.40
C ILE A 415 24.18 1.83 -24.30
N VAL A 416 24.34 2.28 -23.05
CA VAL A 416 23.56 1.77 -21.91
C VAL A 416 22.44 2.76 -21.64
N HIS A 417 21.21 2.26 -21.69
CA HIS A 417 20.02 3.07 -21.46
C HIS A 417 18.92 2.27 -20.79
N SER A 418 17.96 2.97 -20.20
CA SER A 418 16.77 2.36 -19.63
C SER A 418 15.93 1.72 -20.74
N TYR A 419 15.58 0.44 -20.59
CA TYR A 419 14.83 -0.34 -21.59
C TYR A 419 13.69 -1.11 -20.95
N MET A 420 12.56 -1.23 -21.67
CA MET A 420 11.38 -1.92 -21.20
C MET A 420 11.59 -3.45 -21.15
N HIS A 421 11.16 -4.04 -20.03
CA HIS A 421 11.24 -5.48 -19.77
C HIS A 421 9.89 -6.03 -19.30
N CYS A 422 9.64 -7.28 -19.59
CA CYS A 422 8.49 -7.99 -19.05
C CYS A 422 8.61 -8.11 -17.51
N TRP A 423 7.61 -7.67 -16.79
CA TRP A 423 7.59 -7.73 -15.33
C TRP A 423 7.76 -9.14 -14.75
N ARG A 424 7.37 -10.17 -15.52
CA ARG A 424 7.45 -11.58 -15.10
C ARG A 424 8.71 -12.29 -15.56
N HIS A 425 8.98 -12.27 -16.86
CA HIS A 425 10.12 -12.98 -17.43
C HIS A 425 11.43 -12.21 -17.27
N LYS A 426 11.32 -10.90 -16.98
CA LYS A 426 12.49 -10.00 -16.89
C LYS A 426 13.29 -9.91 -18.18
N THR A 427 12.68 -10.29 -19.28
CA THR A 427 13.24 -10.22 -20.63
C THR A 427 12.82 -8.96 -21.35
N PRO A 428 13.62 -8.47 -22.31
CA PRO A 428 13.32 -7.26 -23.06
C PRO A 428 12.05 -7.40 -23.88
N LEU A 429 11.27 -6.31 -23.94
CA LEU A 429 10.06 -6.19 -24.74
C LEU A 429 10.34 -5.51 -26.07
N ILE A 430 9.39 -5.62 -26.99
CA ILE A 430 9.27 -4.75 -28.16
C ILE A 430 7.88 -4.13 -28.24
N TYR A 431 7.74 -3.05 -28.96
CA TYR A 431 6.44 -2.71 -29.55
C TYR A 431 6.19 -3.59 -30.77
N ARG A 432 4.96 -4.10 -30.91
CA ARG A 432 4.54 -4.91 -32.06
C ARG A 432 3.10 -4.60 -32.41
N ALA A 433 2.85 -4.21 -33.67
CA ALA A 433 1.50 -4.00 -34.13
C ALA A 433 0.74 -5.33 -34.20
N THR A 434 -0.38 -5.39 -33.49
CA THR A 434 -1.29 -6.52 -33.46
C THR A 434 -2.73 -6.05 -33.38
N ASN A 435 -3.65 -6.83 -33.91
CA ASN A 435 -5.07 -6.59 -33.71
C ASN A 435 -5.43 -6.96 -32.27
N GLN A 436 -5.77 -5.96 -31.48
CA GLN A 436 -6.12 -6.08 -30.07
C GLN A 436 -7.44 -5.37 -29.77
N TRP A 437 -7.99 -5.61 -28.59
CA TRP A 437 -9.13 -4.91 -28.06
C TRP A 437 -8.68 -3.84 -27.08
N PHE A 438 -9.23 -2.64 -27.22
CA PHE A 438 -8.83 -1.47 -26.42
C PHE A 438 -10.04 -0.80 -25.81
N ILE A 439 -9.85 -0.26 -24.59
CA ILE A 439 -10.69 0.79 -24.04
C ILE A 439 -10.07 2.13 -24.43
N ARG A 440 -10.84 2.95 -25.16
CA ARG A 440 -10.38 4.27 -25.63
C ARG A 440 -10.40 5.33 -24.54
N MET A 441 -9.46 6.23 -24.57
CA MET A 441 -9.32 7.29 -23.59
C MET A 441 -9.90 8.64 -24.06
N ASP A 442 -9.71 9.00 -25.34
CA ASP A 442 -9.90 10.36 -25.82
C ASP A 442 -11.06 10.56 -26.80
N GLU A 443 -11.51 9.51 -27.45
CA GLU A 443 -12.60 9.58 -28.44
C GLU A 443 -13.93 9.21 -27.78
N ALA A 444 -14.95 10.07 -27.89
CA ALA A 444 -16.26 9.86 -27.29
C ALA A 444 -17.27 9.10 -28.14
N ASN A 445 -17.18 9.17 -29.49
CA ASN A 445 -18.21 8.68 -30.42
C ASN A 445 -17.61 7.90 -31.60
N ALA A 446 -16.67 7.01 -31.35
CA ALA A 446 -16.09 6.24 -32.42
C ALA A 446 -16.90 4.95 -32.72
N ASP A 447 -16.79 4.48 -33.93
CA ASP A 447 -17.44 3.28 -34.43
C ASP A 447 -17.33 2.08 -33.44
N THR A 448 -18.45 1.59 -32.95
CA THR A 448 -18.56 0.44 -32.05
C THR A 448 -18.41 -0.90 -32.78
N GLN A 449 -17.81 -0.90 -33.97
CA GLN A 449 -17.61 -2.10 -34.79
C GLN A 449 -18.91 -2.79 -35.25
N GLY A 450 -19.99 -2.00 -35.37
CA GLY A 450 -21.32 -2.48 -35.80
C GLY A 450 -22.27 -2.85 -34.64
N VAL A 451 -21.85 -2.64 -33.40
CA VAL A 451 -22.77 -2.72 -32.26
C VAL A 451 -23.50 -1.39 -32.11
N VAL A 452 -24.82 -1.40 -32.20
CA VAL A 452 -25.64 -0.21 -32.00
C VAL A 452 -25.62 0.17 -30.51
N ASN A 453 -25.20 1.38 -30.23
CA ASN A 453 -25.14 1.92 -28.88
C ASN A 453 -26.18 3.06 -28.74
N GLU A 454 -27.15 2.86 -27.86
CA GLU A 454 -28.18 3.86 -27.56
C GLU A 454 -27.70 4.91 -26.55
N ASN A 455 -26.57 4.63 -25.88
CA ASN A 455 -26.02 5.44 -24.79
C ASN A 455 -24.57 5.83 -25.04
N ASP A 456 -24.28 6.54 -26.13
CA ASP A 456 -22.94 7.05 -26.37
C ASP A 456 -22.46 7.95 -25.23
N PRO A 457 -21.25 7.75 -24.72
CA PRO A 457 -20.69 8.63 -23.68
C PRO A 457 -20.58 10.05 -24.24
N LYS A 458 -21.05 11.01 -23.45
CA LYS A 458 -20.98 12.43 -23.83
C LYS A 458 -19.56 13.00 -23.74
N ASP A 459 -18.73 12.43 -22.86
CA ASP A 459 -17.38 12.87 -22.56
C ASP A 459 -16.35 11.75 -22.75
N PRO A 460 -15.13 12.08 -23.20
CA PRO A 460 -14.01 11.14 -23.22
C PRO A 460 -13.72 10.56 -21.84
N LEU A 461 -13.33 9.29 -21.80
CA LEU A 461 -13.03 8.59 -20.54
C LEU A 461 -11.92 9.28 -19.74
N ARG A 462 -10.90 9.80 -20.41
CA ARG A 462 -9.82 10.57 -19.78
C ARG A 462 -10.35 11.78 -19.01
N LYS A 463 -11.23 12.57 -19.61
CA LYS A 463 -11.83 13.74 -18.96
C LYS A 463 -12.59 13.32 -17.70
N THR A 464 -13.49 12.34 -17.83
CA THR A 464 -14.28 11.82 -16.70
C THR A 464 -13.39 11.28 -15.59
N ALA A 465 -12.30 10.56 -15.93
CA ALA A 465 -11.38 10.02 -14.95
C ALA A 465 -10.57 11.10 -14.23
N LEU A 466 -10.13 12.16 -14.92
CA LEU A 466 -9.44 13.28 -14.30
C LEU A 466 -10.36 14.06 -13.33
N GLU A 467 -11.59 14.34 -13.73
CA GLU A 467 -12.60 14.93 -12.85
C GLU A 467 -12.90 14.05 -11.62
N ALA A 468 -12.91 12.73 -11.79
CA ALA A 468 -13.10 11.79 -10.68
C ALA A 468 -11.90 11.76 -9.73
N VAL A 469 -10.66 11.95 -10.22
CA VAL A 469 -9.46 12.11 -9.38
C VAL A 469 -9.57 13.36 -8.53
N GLU A 470 -9.94 14.50 -9.10
CA GLU A 470 -10.12 15.77 -8.38
C GLU A 470 -11.21 15.68 -7.29
N ALA A 471 -12.23 14.86 -7.49
CA ALA A 471 -13.31 14.62 -6.53
C ALA A 471 -12.98 13.61 -5.44
N THR A 472 -11.81 12.95 -5.50
CA THR A 472 -11.40 11.89 -4.57
C THR A 472 -10.53 12.46 -3.44
N GLN A 473 -10.75 11.99 -2.21
CA GLN A 473 -9.88 12.31 -1.08
C GLN A 473 -8.63 11.42 -1.08
N PHE A 474 -7.45 12.02 -1.01
CA PHE A 474 -6.18 11.29 -0.97
C PHE A 474 -5.50 11.39 0.40
N VAL A 475 -5.02 10.26 0.88
CA VAL A 475 -4.18 10.15 2.09
C VAL A 475 -2.97 9.27 1.76
N PRO A 476 -1.75 9.82 1.69
CA PRO A 476 -1.39 11.24 1.72
C PRO A 476 -1.77 11.99 0.41
N GLU A 477 -1.79 13.32 0.48
CA GLU A 477 -2.22 14.20 -0.63
C GLU A 477 -1.41 14.03 -1.92
N TRP A 478 -0.13 13.66 -1.84
CA TRP A 478 0.70 13.46 -3.04
C TRP A 478 0.16 12.37 -3.99
N GLY A 479 -0.69 11.49 -3.50
CA GLY A 479 -1.35 10.46 -4.29
C GLY A 479 -2.19 11.02 -5.43
N GLU A 480 -2.83 12.19 -5.23
CA GLU A 480 -3.63 12.87 -6.24
C GLU A 480 -2.80 13.22 -7.48
N VAL A 481 -1.71 13.96 -7.30
CA VAL A 481 -0.82 14.39 -8.39
C VAL A 481 -0.27 13.19 -9.16
N ARG A 482 0.07 12.12 -8.43
CA ARG A 482 0.60 10.90 -9.04
C ARG A 482 -0.44 10.20 -9.91
N LEU A 483 -1.65 10.00 -9.40
CA LEU A 483 -2.72 9.33 -10.17
C LEU A 483 -3.18 10.21 -11.33
N HIS A 484 -3.33 11.51 -11.12
CA HIS A 484 -3.65 12.48 -12.17
C HIS A 484 -2.68 12.39 -13.34
N ASN A 485 -1.36 12.46 -13.08
CA ASN A 485 -0.35 12.41 -14.15
C ASN A 485 -0.36 11.07 -14.90
N MET A 486 -0.62 9.97 -14.21
CA MET A 486 -0.74 8.65 -14.84
C MET A 486 -1.96 8.55 -15.75
N ILE A 487 -3.10 9.15 -15.38
CA ILE A 487 -4.30 9.21 -16.21
C ILE A 487 -4.10 10.17 -17.39
N ALA A 488 -3.54 11.37 -17.14
CA ALA A 488 -3.34 12.40 -18.17
C ALA A 488 -2.52 11.93 -19.36
N ASN A 489 -1.52 11.08 -19.12
CA ASN A 489 -0.58 10.60 -20.14
C ASN A 489 -0.85 9.14 -20.57
N ARG A 490 -1.93 8.52 -20.11
CA ARG A 490 -2.21 7.12 -20.42
C ARG A 490 -2.63 6.92 -21.87
N PRO A 491 -2.05 5.95 -22.62
CA PRO A 491 -2.60 5.52 -23.90
C PRO A 491 -3.90 4.72 -23.70
N ASP A 492 -4.59 4.40 -24.79
CA ASP A 492 -5.72 3.48 -24.75
C ASP A 492 -5.34 2.16 -24.07
N TRP A 493 -6.25 1.63 -23.27
CA TRP A 493 -5.97 0.43 -22.49
C TRP A 493 -6.19 -0.83 -23.32
N CYS A 494 -5.13 -1.55 -23.67
CA CYS A 494 -5.21 -2.86 -24.32
C CYS A 494 -5.71 -3.90 -23.31
N ILE A 495 -6.95 -4.38 -23.50
CA ILE A 495 -7.61 -5.32 -22.59
C ILE A 495 -7.52 -6.78 -23.03
N SER A 496 -7.04 -7.08 -24.23
CA SER A 496 -6.92 -8.44 -24.74
C SER A 496 -5.56 -9.07 -24.48
N ARG A 497 -5.56 -10.35 -24.11
CA ARG A 497 -4.38 -11.19 -23.87
C ARG A 497 -4.49 -12.51 -24.59
N GLN A 498 -3.35 -13.01 -25.08
CA GLN A 498 -3.26 -14.29 -25.78
C GLN A 498 -2.86 -15.38 -24.79
N ARG A 499 -3.77 -15.68 -23.84
CA ARG A 499 -3.55 -16.62 -22.74
C ARG A 499 -4.67 -17.66 -22.65
N ASN A 500 -4.43 -18.73 -21.87
CA ASN A 500 -5.41 -19.80 -21.64
C ASN A 500 -6.22 -19.59 -20.37
N TRP A 501 -5.60 -18.99 -19.33
CA TRP A 501 -6.21 -18.81 -18.02
C TRP A 501 -6.60 -17.35 -17.78
N GLY A 502 -7.87 -17.04 -17.94
CA GLY A 502 -8.47 -15.71 -17.77
C GLY A 502 -9.90 -15.67 -18.28
N VAL A 503 -10.64 -14.66 -17.89
CA VAL A 503 -12.00 -14.44 -18.40
C VAL A 503 -11.93 -14.17 -19.91
N PRO A 504 -12.69 -14.89 -20.75
CA PRO A 504 -12.62 -14.70 -22.20
C PRO A 504 -13.21 -13.36 -22.62
N LEU A 505 -12.76 -12.86 -23.78
CA LEU A 505 -13.49 -11.86 -24.56
C LEU A 505 -14.48 -12.61 -25.45
N PRO A 506 -15.75 -12.83 -25.04
CA PRO A 506 -16.63 -13.77 -25.74
C PRO A 506 -17.30 -13.14 -26.96
N PHE A 507 -16.47 -12.65 -27.87
CA PHE A 507 -16.91 -12.00 -29.10
C PHE A 507 -17.00 -12.99 -30.27
N LEU A 508 -18.02 -12.81 -31.09
CA LEU A 508 -18.11 -13.39 -32.43
C LEU A 508 -17.65 -12.33 -33.45
N ILE A 509 -16.61 -12.64 -34.19
CA ILE A 509 -15.92 -11.75 -35.14
C ILE A 509 -16.18 -12.24 -36.55
N HIS A 510 -16.69 -11.38 -37.41
CA HIS A 510 -16.93 -11.70 -38.82
C HIS A 510 -15.60 -12.00 -39.53
N LYS A 511 -15.51 -13.16 -40.20
CA LYS A 511 -14.28 -13.67 -40.75
C LYS A 511 -13.63 -12.77 -41.83
N GLU A 512 -14.46 -12.09 -42.64
CA GLU A 512 -13.96 -11.21 -43.72
C GLU A 512 -13.78 -9.76 -43.27
N THR A 513 -14.74 -9.23 -42.49
CA THR A 513 -14.74 -7.79 -42.16
C THR A 513 -14.05 -7.47 -40.84
N GLY A 514 -13.81 -8.46 -39.99
CA GLY A 514 -13.29 -8.28 -38.63
C GLY A 514 -14.23 -7.58 -37.67
N LYS A 515 -15.47 -7.28 -38.06
CA LYS A 515 -16.49 -6.63 -37.26
C LYS A 515 -17.13 -7.55 -36.24
N LEU A 516 -17.65 -7.00 -35.16
CA LEU A 516 -18.46 -7.72 -34.17
C LEU A 516 -19.81 -8.16 -34.78
N HIS A 517 -20.36 -9.23 -34.23
CA HIS A 517 -21.71 -9.68 -34.58
C HIS A 517 -22.73 -8.61 -34.15
N PRO A 518 -23.80 -8.34 -34.96
CA PRO A 518 -24.80 -7.33 -34.60
C PRO A 518 -25.53 -7.60 -33.27
N GLU A 519 -25.70 -8.86 -32.87
CA GLU A 519 -26.33 -9.25 -31.62
C GLU A 519 -25.30 -9.42 -30.46
N THR A 520 -24.13 -8.80 -30.52
CA THR A 520 -23.04 -8.99 -29.53
C THR A 520 -23.53 -8.83 -28.11
N MET A 521 -24.35 -7.82 -27.79
CA MET A 521 -24.86 -7.62 -26.43
C MET A 521 -25.72 -8.79 -25.94
N LYS A 522 -26.55 -9.36 -26.81
CA LYS A 522 -27.35 -10.54 -26.49
C LYS A 522 -26.48 -11.79 -26.30
N ILE A 523 -25.45 -11.93 -27.14
CA ILE A 523 -24.49 -13.02 -27.08
C ILE A 523 -23.69 -12.96 -25.77
N LEU A 524 -23.20 -11.78 -25.36
CA LEU A 524 -22.49 -11.60 -24.11
C LEU A 524 -23.33 -12.03 -22.90
N ASN A 525 -24.57 -11.60 -22.85
CA ASN A 525 -25.48 -12.01 -21.77
C ASN A 525 -25.72 -13.52 -21.76
N LYS A 526 -25.93 -14.13 -22.94
CA LYS A 526 -26.12 -15.58 -23.05
C LYS A 526 -24.88 -16.35 -22.59
N VAL A 527 -23.68 -15.90 -22.95
CA VAL A 527 -22.42 -16.49 -22.48
C VAL A 527 -22.27 -16.31 -20.98
N ALA A 528 -22.57 -15.11 -20.43
CA ALA A 528 -22.52 -14.85 -18.99
C ALA A 528 -23.44 -15.79 -18.22
N ASP A 529 -24.68 -16.03 -18.69
CA ASP A 529 -25.64 -16.94 -18.05
C ASP A 529 -25.17 -18.40 -18.00
N VAL A 530 -24.36 -18.83 -18.98
CA VAL A 530 -23.75 -20.15 -19.00
C VAL A 530 -22.52 -20.18 -18.09
N VAL A 531 -21.67 -19.16 -18.16
CA VAL A 531 -20.47 -19.03 -17.32
C VAL A 531 -20.85 -18.96 -15.82
N GLU A 532 -21.92 -18.31 -15.47
CA GLU A 532 -22.42 -18.25 -14.09
C GLU A 532 -22.68 -19.63 -13.47
N LYS A 533 -23.01 -20.62 -14.31
CA LYS A 533 -23.28 -22.00 -13.87
C LYS A 533 -22.07 -22.91 -13.98
N GLU A 534 -21.24 -22.71 -14.99
CA GLU A 534 -20.23 -23.68 -15.42
C GLU A 534 -18.79 -23.13 -15.40
N GLY A 535 -18.62 -21.84 -15.12
CA GLY A 535 -17.33 -21.15 -15.18
C GLY A 535 -16.89 -20.80 -16.61
N ILE A 536 -15.77 -20.09 -16.73
CA ILE A 536 -15.22 -19.65 -18.02
C ILE A 536 -14.86 -20.81 -18.97
N GLU A 537 -14.69 -22.01 -18.45
CA GLU A 537 -14.45 -23.21 -19.21
C GLU A 537 -15.58 -23.48 -20.26
N ALA A 538 -16.78 -22.99 -19.99
CA ALA A 538 -17.92 -23.10 -20.92
C ALA A 538 -17.64 -22.45 -22.28
N TRP A 539 -16.89 -21.32 -22.30
CA TRP A 539 -16.57 -20.64 -23.55
C TRP A 539 -15.79 -21.51 -24.51
N THR A 540 -14.94 -22.42 -24.05
CA THR A 540 -14.17 -23.31 -24.91
C THR A 540 -15.08 -24.25 -25.73
N ARG A 541 -16.22 -24.65 -25.14
CA ARG A 541 -17.17 -25.62 -25.72
C ARG A 541 -18.25 -24.98 -26.58
N LEU A 542 -18.71 -23.78 -26.21
CA LEU A 542 -19.76 -23.07 -26.93
C LEU A 542 -19.37 -22.82 -28.41
N THR A 543 -20.29 -23.03 -29.32
CA THR A 543 -20.13 -22.83 -30.76
C THR A 543 -20.91 -21.59 -31.22
N PRO A 544 -20.55 -20.95 -32.36
CA PRO A 544 -21.33 -19.84 -32.88
C PRO A 544 -22.81 -20.19 -33.12
N THR A 545 -23.10 -21.41 -33.59
CA THR A 545 -24.47 -21.90 -33.82
C THR A 545 -25.30 -22.03 -32.55
N GLU A 546 -24.69 -22.26 -31.39
CA GLU A 546 -25.37 -22.25 -30.09
C GLU A 546 -25.64 -20.85 -29.58
N LEU A 547 -24.88 -19.85 -30.04
CA LEU A 547 -24.93 -18.48 -29.56
C LEU A 547 -25.89 -17.60 -30.36
N THR A 548 -26.01 -17.82 -31.66
CA THR A 548 -26.84 -17.03 -32.56
C THR A 548 -27.37 -17.89 -33.73
N ASP A 549 -28.55 -17.50 -34.22
CA ASP A 549 -29.16 -18.06 -35.44
C ASP A 549 -28.82 -17.22 -36.70
N LEU A 550 -28.19 -16.04 -36.51
CA LEU A 550 -27.88 -15.12 -37.60
C LEU A 550 -26.49 -15.39 -38.13
N GLU A 551 -26.44 -16.05 -39.28
CA GLU A 551 -25.23 -16.37 -40.09
C GLU A 551 -24.03 -16.87 -39.25
N PRO A 552 -24.21 -17.86 -38.34
CA PRO A 552 -23.16 -18.28 -37.43
C PRO A 552 -21.88 -18.77 -38.13
N GLU A 553 -21.99 -19.29 -39.38
CA GLU A 553 -20.86 -19.75 -40.18
C GLU A 553 -19.94 -18.63 -40.65
N MET A 554 -20.42 -17.39 -40.71
CA MET A 554 -19.63 -16.21 -41.10
C MET A 554 -18.77 -15.68 -39.98
N TYR A 555 -18.96 -16.17 -38.75
CA TYR A 555 -18.27 -15.67 -37.54
C TYR A 555 -17.32 -16.71 -36.95
N GLU A 556 -16.26 -16.21 -36.34
CA GLU A 556 -15.34 -16.98 -35.51
C GLU A 556 -15.35 -16.46 -34.08
N LYS A 557 -15.07 -17.36 -33.15
CA LYS A 557 -14.94 -17.00 -31.72
C LYS A 557 -13.60 -16.33 -31.44
N SER A 558 -13.60 -15.25 -30.68
CA SER A 558 -12.38 -14.70 -30.11
C SER A 558 -11.66 -15.75 -29.26
N LYS A 559 -10.33 -15.78 -29.36
CA LYS A 559 -9.45 -16.67 -28.59
C LYS A 559 -8.80 -15.93 -27.42
N ASP A 560 -8.97 -14.63 -27.37
CA ASP A 560 -8.34 -13.77 -26.37
C ASP A 560 -9.04 -13.86 -25.00
N THR A 561 -8.26 -13.61 -23.94
CA THR A 561 -8.76 -13.41 -22.58
C THR A 561 -8.59 -11.96 -22.18
N LEU A 562 -9.34 -11.53 -21.17
CA LEU A 562 -9.19 -10.20 -20.58
C LEU A 562 -7.84 -10.04 -19.85
N ASP A 563 -7.38 -8.82 -19.80
CA ASP A 563 -6.32 -8.38 -18.91
C ASP A 563 -6.75 -8.61 -17.44
N VAL A 564 -5.90 -9.22 -16.62
CA VAL A 564 -6.19 -9.50 -15.21
C VAL A 564 -6.50 -8.22 -14.40
N TRP A 565 -6.01 -7.07 -14.84
CA TRP A 565 -6.39 -5.77 -14.22
C TRP A 565 -7.84 -5.37 -14.50
N PHE A 566 -8.49 -6.00 -15.47
CA PHE A 566 -9.92 -5.86 -15.69
C PHE A 566 -10.72 -6.64 -14.64
N ASP A 567 -10.30 -7.87 -14.28
CA ASP A 567 -10.91 -8.68 -13.23
C ASP A 567 -10.98 -7.89 -11.92
N SER A 568 -9.83 -7.47 -11.40
CA SER A 568 -9.75 -6.69 -10.16
C SER A 568 -10.34 -5.29 -10.31
N GLY A 569 -10.20 -4.68 -11.49
CA GLY A 569 -10.73 -3.35 -11.78
C GLY A 569 -12.25 -3.25 -11.74
N THR A 570 -12.97 -4.33 -12.05
CA THR A 570 -14.44 -4.35 -12.08
C THR A 570 -15.09 -4.85 -10.79
N THR A 571 -14.33 -5.12 -9.72
CA THR A 571 -14.86 -5.62 -8.44
C THR A 571 -15.92 -4.70 -7.81
N HIS A 572 -15.91 -3.41 -8.12
CA HIS A 572 -16.96 -2.48 -7.72
C HIS A 572 -18.34 -2.83 -8.31
N MET A 573 -18.39 -3.51 -9.47
CA MET A 573 -19.59 -4.02 -10.09
C MET A 573 -19.79 -5.50 -9.73
N THR A 574 -18.78 -6.34 -9.99
CA THR A 574 -18.90 -7.80 -9.87
C THR A 574 -19.03 -8.30 -8.42
N VAL A 575 -18.52 -7.54 -7.46
CA VAL A 575 -18.53 -7.89 -6.04
C VAL A 575 -19.45 -6.98 -5.24
N MET A 576 -19.18 -5.66 -5.23
CA MET A 576 -19.89 -4.73 -4.36
C MET A 576 -21.37 -4.60 -4.72
N ARG A 577 -21.71 -4.71 -6.01
CA ARG A 577 -23.08 -4.67 -6.54
C ARG A 577 -23.54 -6.01 -7.10
N GLY A 578 -22.65 -6.98 -7.17
CA GLY A 578 -22.90 -8.35 -7.63
C GLY A 578 -22.94 -9.36 -6.49
N SER A 579 -21.93 -10.22 -6.41
CA SER A 579 -21.91 -11.38 -5.50
C SER A 579 -22.09 -11.08 -4.02
N HIS A 580 -21.71 -9.88 -3.55
CA HIS A 580 -21.78 -9.47 -2.14
C HIS A 580 -22.59 -8.18 -1.94
N ALA A 581 -23.53 -7.89 -2.82
CA ALA A 581 -24.38 -6.69 -2.75
C ALA A 581 -25.22 -6.59 -1.48
N ASP A 582 -25.53 -7.72 -0.86
CA ASP A 582 -26.22 -7.80 0.44
C ASP A 582 -25.36 -7.33 1.62
N LYS A 583 -24.03 -7.44 1.51
CA LYS A 583 -23.04 -7.11 2.55
C LYS A 583 -22.35 -5.77 2.33
N LEU A 584 -22.18 -5.37 1.09
CA LEU A 584 -21.38 -4.21 0.68
C LEU A 584 -22.26 -3.07 0.16
N THR A 585 -21.70 -1.89 0.03
CA THR A 585 -22.34 -0.69 -0.50
C THR A 585 -21.47 -0.06 -1.59
N TYR A 586 -22.10 0.68 -2.51
CA TYR A 586 -21.40 1.40 -3.58
C TYR A 586 -21.73 2.89 -3.52
N PRO A 587 -20.74 3.79 -3.74
CA PRO A 587 -19.31 3.54 -3.82
C PRO A 587 -18.69 3.17 -2.47
N ALA A 588 -17.47 2.64 -2.46
CA ALA A 588 -16.70 2.43 -1.25
C ALA A 588 -16.34 3.77 -0.59
N ASP A 589 -16.28 3.80 0.75
CA ASP A 589 -15.77 4.97 1.46
C ASP A 589 -14.25 5.08 1.31
N LEU A 590 -13.55 3.95 1.30
CA LEU A 590 -12.09 3.90 1.23
C LEU A 590 -11.59 2.69 0.43
N TYR A 591 -10.59 2.94 -0.44
CA TYR A 591 -9.64 1.97 -0.97
C TYR A 591 -8.29 2.20 -0.28
N LEU A 592 -7.61 1.13 0.11
CA LEU A 592 -6.30 1.20 0.76
C LEU A 592 -5.35 0.19 0.14
N GLU A 593 -4.26 0.67 -0.48
CA GLU A 593 -3.23 -0.20 -1.06
C GLU A 593 -1.84 0.47 -1.02
N GLY A 594 -0.82 -0.27 -1.47
CA GLY A 594 0.52 0.24 -1.66
C GLY A 594 0.63 1.26 -2.80
N SER A 595 1.72 2.02 -2.80
CA SER A 595 1.98 3.09 -3.78
C SER A 595 2.13 2.60 -5.24
N ASP A 596 2.40 1.33 -5.45
CA ASP A 596 2.41 0.69 -6.78
C ASP A 596 1.00 0.60 -7.39
N GLN A 597 -0.05 0.63 -6.57
CA GLN A 597 -1.43 0.49 -7.04
C GLN A 597 -2.00 1.74 -7.71
N HIS A 598 -1.30 2.87 -7.71
CA HIS A 598 -1.63 4.00 -8.58
C HIS A 598 -1.53 3.64 -10.08
N ARG A 599 -0.67 2.68 -10.43
CA ARG A 599 -0.58 2.09 -11.77
C ARG A 599 -1.28 0.74 -11.89
N GLY A 600 -1.86 0.23 -10.84
CA GLY A 600 -2.57 -1.05 -10.74
C GLY A 600 -4.06 -0.87 -10.45
N TRP A 601 -4.50 -1.38 -9.32
CA TRP A 601 -5.91 -1.48 -8.94
C TRP A 601 -6.64 -0.14 -8.77
N PHE A 602 -6.01 0.87 -8.18
CA PHE A 602 -6.61 2.21 -8.10
C PHE A 602 -6.94 2.76 -9.48
N HIS A 603 -6.05 2.52 -10.44
CA HIS A 603 -6.15 3.00 -11.80
C HIS A 603 -7.19 2.22 -12.61
N SER A 604 -7.14 0.89 -12.59
CA SER A 604 -8.09 0.04 -13.34
C SER A 604 -9.51 0.19 -12.80
N SER A 605 -9.70 0.24 -11.47
CA SER A 605 -11.00 0.50 -10.85
C SER A 605 -11.55 1.88 -11.20
N LEU A 606 -10.69 2.91 -11.25
CA LEU A 606 -11.09 4.25 -11.67
C LEU A 606 -11.63 4.25 -13.10
N LEU A 607 -10.88 3.66 -14.04
CA LEU A 607 -11.26 3.64 -15.45
C LEU A 607 -12.55 2.87 -15.70
N THR A 608 -12.70 1.70 -15.10
CA THR A 608 -13.93 0.90 -15.24
C THR A 608 -15.12 1.57 -14.54
N GLY A 609 -14.93 2.16 -13.38
CA GLY A 609 -15.95 2.93 -12.68
C GLY A 609 -16.39 4.15 -13.48
N CYS A 610 -15.47 4.90 -14.05
CA CYS A 610 -15.78 6.04 -14.92
C CYS A 610 -16.46 5.59 -16.22
N ALA A 611 -16.04 4.48 -16.82
CA ALA A 611 -16.66 3.94 -18.03
C ALA A 611 -18.08 3.43 -17.79
N ILE A 612 -18.35 2.80 -16.65
CA ILE A 612 -19.65 2.21 -16.32
C ILE A 612 -20.59 3.25 -15.70
N ASP A 613 -20.13 4.03 -14.73
CA ASP A 613 -20.95 4.86 -13.86
C ASP A 613 -20.65 6.38 -13.98
N GLY A 614 -19.65 6.78 -14.77
CA GLY A 614 -19.22 8.18 -14.89
C GLY A 614 -18.56 8.75 -13.63
N ARG A 615 -18.06 7.90 -12.72
CA ARG A 615 -17.45 8.30 -11.45
C ARG A 615 -16.45 7.27 -10.93
N ALA A 616 -15.60 7.69 -9.99
CA ALA A 616 -14.77 6.76 -9.23
C ALA A 616 -15.62 5.82 -8.36
N PRO A 617 -15.23 4.54 -8.21
CA PRO A 617 -15.93 3.57 -7.35
C PRO A 617 -15.62 3.74 -5.86
N TYR A 618 -14.83 4.72 -5.50
CA TYR A 618 -14.40 5.05 -4.14
C TYR A 618 -14.50 6.56 -3.88
N LYS A 619 -14.63 6.93 -2.60
CA LYS A 619 -14.63 8.34 -2.15
C LYS A 619 -13.23 8.78 -1.73
N GLY A 620 -12.42 7.85 -1.21
CA GLY A 620 -11.07 8.11 -0.74
C GLY A 620 -10.08 7.01 -1.11
N LEU A 621 -8.82 7.40 -1.29
CA LEU A 621 -7.67 6.53 -1.51
C LEU A 621 -6.65 6.75 -0.41
N LEU A 622 -6.33 5.68 0.34
CA LEU A 622 -5.22 5.67 1.28
C LEU A 622 -4.07 4.86 0.71
N THR A 623 -2.88 5.43 0.73
CA THR A 623 -1.69 4.82 0.13
C THR A 623 -0.62 4.60 1.18
N HIS A 624 -0.08 3.38 1.27
CA HIS A 624 1.10 3.10 2.07
C HIS A 624 2.34 2.90 1.19
N GLY A 625 3.52 3.17 1.76
CA GLY A 625 4.81 2.95 1.10
C GLY A 625 5.24 1.49 1.08
N PHE A 626 6.41 1.26 0.48
CA PHE A 626 7.05 -0.05 0.47
C PHE A 626 7.77 -0.35 1.78
N THR A 627 7.92 -1.63 2.09
CA THR A 627 8.76 -2.06 3.20
C THR A 627 10.21 -2.22 2.73
N VAL A 628 11.12 -1.59 3.46
CA VAL A 628 12.55 -1.59 3.22
C VAL A 628 13.32 -2.17 4.42
N ASP A 629 14.58 -2.56 4.23
CA ASP A 629 15.44 -2.97 5.32
C ASP A 629 15.94 -1.77 6.16
N GLU A 630 16.70 -2.02 7.23
CA GLU A 630 17.22 -0.96 8.11
C GLU A 630 18.19 0.01 7.40
N GLN A 631 18.67 -0.31 6.20
CA GLN A 631 19.51 0.54 5.35
C GLN A 631 18.70 1.26 4.25
N GLY A 632 17.37 1.18 4.27
CA GLY A 632 16.50 1.80 3.27
C GLY A 632 16.48 1.09 1.91
N ARG A 633 16.93 -0.17 1.84
CA ARG A 633 16.95 -0.94 0.60
C ARG A 633 15.68 -1.78 0.48
N LYS A 634 15.11 -1.81 -0.73
CA LYS A 634 13.97 -2.67 -1.04
C LYS A 634 14.29 -4.13 -0.70
N MET A 635 13.38 -4.80 -0.01
CA MET A 635 13.52 -6.22 0.31
C MET A 635 13.41 -7.07 -0.95
N SER A 636 14.38 -7.94 -1.19
CA SER A 636 14.37 -8.87 -2.30
C SER A 636 15.09 -10.18 -1.96
N LYS A 637 14.65 -11.28 -2.57
CA LYS A 637 15.29 -12.59 -2.39
C LYS A 637 16.75 -12.58 -2.86
N SER A 638 17.06 -11.79 -3.88
CA SER A 638 18.42 -11.67 -4.42
C SER A 638 19.40 -10.97 -3.47
N LEU A 639 18.91 -10.05 -2.64
CA LEU A 639 19.71 -9.38 -1.61
C LEU A 639 19.77 -10.16 -0.29
N GLY A 640 18.92 -11.19 -0.13
CA GLY A 640 18.83 -11.98 1.12
C GLY A 640 18.33 -11.20 2.33
N ASN A 641 17.66 -10.04 2.12
CA ASN A 641 17.17 -9.16 3.18
C ASN A 641 15.66 -9.27 3.42
N VAL A 642 15.01 -10.28 2.85
CA VAL A 642 13.56 -10.51 3.03
C VAL A 642 13.32 -11.12 4.41
N ILE A 643 12.39 -10.52 5.15
CA ILE A 643 11.86 -11.06 6.41
C ILE A 643 10.41 -11.47 6.14
N ALA A 644 10.09 -12.74 6.39
CA ALA A 644 8.73 -13.24 6.22
C ALA A 644 7.86 -12.90 7.45
N PRO A 645 6.57 -12.58 7.28
CA PRO A 645 5.66 -12.38 8.42
C PRO A 645 5.63 -13.58 9.38
N SER A 646 5.74 -14.81 8.87
CA SER A 646 5.80 -16.04 9.68
C SER A 646 6.99 -16.06 10.64
N GLU A 647 8.17 -15.59 10.20
CA GLU A 647 9.37 -15.54 11.04
C GLU A 647 9.18 -14.58 12.23
N ILE A 648 8.51 -13.44 11.98
CA ILE A 648 8.19 -12.47 13.03
C ILE A 648 7.13 -13.05 13.98
N ASN A 649 6.08 -13.66 13.41
CA ASN A 649 5.01 -14.27 14.19
C ASN A 649 5.51 -15.38 15.12
N ASP A 650 6.43 -16.21 14.63
CA ASP A 650 6.99 -17.33 15.39
C ASP A 650 7.98 -16.88 16.47
N LYS A 651 8.68 -15.78 16.24
CA LYS A 651 9.69 -15.24 17.17
C LYS A 651 9.10 -14.29 18.19
N TYR A 652 8.25 -13.36 17.76
CA TYR A 652 7.77 -12.24 18.56
C TYR A 652 6.26 -12.24 18.77
N GLY A 653 5.49 -12.84 17.86
CA GLY A 653 4.04 -12.77 17.77
C GLY A 653 3.55 -11.76 16.75
N ALA A 654 2.36 -12.01 16.21
CA ALA A 654 1.69 -11.12 15.26
C ALA A 654 1.35 -9.76 15.87
N GLU A 655 1.08 -9.68 17.16
CA GLU A 655 0.81 -8.43 17.87
C GLU A 655 1.98 -7.45 17.80
N ILE A 656 3.22 -7.94 17.81
CA ILE A 656 4.41 -7.09 17.65
C ILE A 656 4.48 -6.55 16.24
N LEU A 657 4.15 -7.35 15.22
CA LEU A 657 4.06 -6.88 13.84
C LEU A 657 2.94 -5.83 13.68
N ARG A 658 1.79 -6.04 14.31
CA ARG A 658 0.67 -5.09 14.33
C ARG A 658 1.06 -3.76 14.99
N LEU A 659 1.74 -3.82 16.13
CA LEU A 659 2.21 -2.61 16.83
C LEU A 659 3.27 -1.87 16.02
N TRP A 660 4.17 -2.59 15.34
CA TRP A 660 5.14 -1.98 14.45
C TRP A 660 4.45 -1.21 13.31
N VAL A 661 3.45 -1.81 12.66
CA VAL A 661 2.66 -1.14 11.60
C VAL A 661 1.96 0.10 12.15
N ALA A 662 1.28 -0.03 13.30
CA ALA A 662 0.56 1.09 13.92
C ALA A 662 1.47 2.23 14.36
N SER A 663 2.73 1.93 14.72
CA SER A 663 3.71 2.91 15.21
C SER A 663 4.61 3.47 14.12
N SER A 664 4.47 3.01 12.89
CA SER A 664 5.27 3.46 11.74
C SER A 664 4.51 4.49 10.93
N ASP A 665 5.21 5.52 10.43
CA ASP A 665 4.65 6.38 9.40
C ASP A 665 4.62 5.63 8.08
N TYR A 666 3.46 5.12 7.72
CA TYR A 666 3.26 4.31 6.52
C TYR A 666 3.12 5.13 5.24
N THR A 667 3.06 6.45 5.31
CA THR A 667 2.88 7.33 4.14
C THR A 667 4.10 7.37 3.21
N GLY A 668 5.26 6.96 3.72
CA GLY A 668 6.50 6.77 3.00
C GLY A 668 7.00 5.33 3.09
N GLU A 669 8.28 5.11 2.81
CA GLU A 669 8.92 3.80 2.98
C GLU A 669 9.00 3.40 4.45
N ILE A 670 8.67 2.16 4.76
CA ILE A 670 8.57 1.64 6.12
C ILE A 670 9.76 0.72 6.39
N SER A 671 10.65 1.14 7.28
CA SER A 671 11.83 0.34 7.64
C SER A 671 11.48 -0.80 8.59
N LEU A 672 12.01 -1.99 8.33
CA LEU A 672 11.87 -3.17 9.17
C LEU A 672 13.21 -3.87 9.36
N GLY A 673 13.50 -4.26 10.59
CA GLY A 673 14.69 -5.01 10.95
C GLY A 673 14.68 -5.43 12.41
N GLU A 674 15.70 -6.17 12.80
CA GLU A 674 15.79 -6.78 14.14
C GLU A 674 15.84 -5.73 15.26
N LYS A 675 16.56 -4.63 15.06
CA LYS A 675 16.65 -3.54 16.04
C LYS A 675 15.33 -2.83 16.25
N ILE A 676 14.62 -2.58 15.14
CA ILE A 676 13.29 -1.95 15.17
C ILE A 676 12.29 -2.84 15.90
N LEU A 677 12.28 -4.13 15.57
CA LEU A 677 11.39 -5.10 16.23
C LEU A 677 11.66 -5.22 17.74
N LYS A 678 12.93 -5.18 18.18
CA LYS A 678 13.26 -5.13 19.61
C LYS A 678 12.71 -3.90 20.30
N GLY A 679 12.82 -2.73 19.67
CA GLY A 679 12.22 -1.49 20.17
C GLY A 679 10.68 -1.60 20.30
N THR A 680 10.04 -2.23 19.33
CA THR A 680 8.60 -2.50 19.35
C THR A 680 8.20 -3.45 20.48
N VAL A 681 9.00 -4.50 20.73
CA VAL A 681 8.79 -5.40 21.88
C VAL A 681 8.87 -4.65 23.19
N ASP A 682 9.80 -3.72 23.34
CA ASP A 682 9.93 -2.91 24.57
C ASP A 682 8.74 -1.96 24.75
N ALA A 683 8.23 -1.36 23.67
CA ALA A 683 6.99 -0.58 23.69
C ALA A 683 5.78 -1.44 24.11
N TYR A 684 5.65 -2.63 23.52
CA TYR A 684 4.61 -3.58 23.89
C TYR A 684 4.65 -3.96 25.39
N ARG A 685 5.85 -4.21 25.92
CA ARG A 685 6.02 -4.55 27.36
C ARG A 685 5.52 -3.43 28.26
N ARG A 686 5.75 -2.18 27.89
CA ARG A 686 5.25 -1.00 28.65
C ARG A 686 3.74 -0.98 28.69
N PHE A 687 3.07 -1.11 27.53
CA PHE A 687 1.60 -1.21 27.49
C PHE A 687 1.11 -2.38 28.36
N ARG A 688 1.70 -3.56 28.22
CA ARG A 688 1.28 -4.74 28.96
C ARG A 688 1.44 -4.57 30.48
N ASN A 689 2.54 -3.98 30.92
CA ASN A 689 2.78 -3.70 32.34
C ASN A 689 1.76 -2.68 32.90
N THR A 690 1.44 -1.65 32.14
CA THR A 690 0.42 -0.67 32.50
C THR A 690 -0.96 -1.31 32.63
N ILE A 691 -1.38 -2.09 31.65
CA ILE A 691 -2.65 -2.83 31.66
C ILE A 691 -2.71 -3.76 32.88
N ARG A 692 -1.63 -4.49 33.16
CA ARG A 692 -1.57 -5.39 34.33
C ARG A 692 -1.74 -4.64 35.63
N PHE A 693 -1.09 -3.48 35.79
CA PHE A 693 -1.23 -2.65 36.99
C PHE A 693 -2.68 -2.18 37.18
N LEU A 694 -3.30 -1.71 36.08
CA LEU A 694 -4.68 -1.25 36.11
C LEU A 694 -5.64 -2.38 36.53
N LEU A 695 -5.54 -3.52 35.89
CA LEU A 695 -6.38 -4.70 36.19
C LEU A 695 -6.17 -5.22 37.62
N ALA A 696 -4.93 -5.26 38.06
CA ALA A 696 -4.61 -5.78 39.39
C ALA A 696 -5.16 -4.91 40.54
N ASN A 697 -5.18 -3.59 40.32
CA ASN A 697 -5.65 -2.64 41.35
C ASN A 697 -7.15 -2.36 41.30
N THR A 698 -7.86 -2.92 40.32
CA THR A 698 -9.33 -2.87 40.19
C THR A 698 -10.00 -4.22 40.40
N SER A 699 -9.25 -5.26 40.80
CA SER A 699 -9.74 -6.63 40.91
C SER A 699 -10.82 -6.84 42.02
N ASP A 700 -10.80 -6.00 43.05
CA ASP A 700 -11.76 -5.97 44.18
C ASP A 700 -12.76 -4.79 44.07
N PHE A 701 -12.96 -4.25 42.88
CA PHE A 701 -13.79 -3.06 42.62
C PHE A 701 -14.96 -3.39 41.71
N ASP A 702 -16.16 -3.04 42.13
CA ASP A 702 -17.37 -3.13 41.31
C ASP A 702 -17.87 -1.71 40.99
N ILE A 703 -17.79 -1.29 39.75
CA ILE A 703 -18.19 0.05 39.29
C ILE A 703 -19.64 0.39 39.69
N LYS A 704 -20.52 -0.58 39.79
CA LYS A 704 -21.94 -0.38 40.12
C LYS A 704 -22.18 -0.15 41.61
N LYS A 705 -21.26 -0.59 42.48
CA LYS A 705 -21.40 -0.53 43.94
C LYS A 705 -20.42 0.42 44.59
N ASP A 706 -19.18 0.45 44.09
CA ASP A 706 -18.05 1.06 44.76
C ASP A 706 -17.64 2.41 44.12
N ALA A 707 -18.27 2.80 43.00
CA ALA A 707 -17.94 4.03 42.30
C ALA A 707 -18.16 5.27 43.15
N VAL A 708 -17.16 6.15 43.17
CA VAL A 708 -17.25 7.46 43.79
C VAL A 708 -17.74 8.47 42.76
N PRO A 709 -18.77 9.29 43.05
CA PRO A 709 -19.17 10.36 42.12
C PRO A 709 -17.99 11.29 41.81
N VAL A 710 -17.89 11.76 40.57
CA VAL A 710 -16.73 12.52 40.12
C VAL A 710 -16.46 13.77 40.98
N GLU A 711 -17.52 14.44 41.42
CA GLU A 711 -17.46 15.63 42.24
C GLU A 711 -16.90 15.35 43.66
N GLU A 712 -17.01 14.10 44.11
CA GLU A 712 -16.52 13.66 45.44
C GLU A 712 -15.15 12.98 45.36
N MET A 713 -14.63 12.75 44.13
CA MET A 713 -13.34 12.10 43.93
C MET A 713 -12.17 13.00 44.41
N VAL A 714 -11.08 12.37 44.78
CA VAL A 714 -9.80 13.03 45.05
C VAL A 714 -9.35 13.81 43.81
N GLU A 715 -8.82 15.00 44.01
CA GLU A 715 -8.51 15.91 42.89
C GLU A 715 -7.60 15.30 41.81
N LEU A 716 -6.56 14.57 42.24
CA LEU A 716 -5.66 13.90 41.30
C LEU A 716 -6.36 12.81 40.45
N ASP A 717 -7.39 12.16 40.98
CA ASP A 717 -8.19 11.19 40.25
C ASP A 717 -9.11 11.88 39.21
N ARG A 718 -9.67 13.03 39.57
CA ARG A 718 -10.41 13.89 38.63
C ARG A 718 -9.50 14.36 37.48
N TRP A 719 -8.26 14.79 37.82
CA TRP A 719 -7.26 15.11 36.81
C TRP A 719 -6.99 13.95 35.86
N ALA A 720 -6.83 12.72 36.37
CA ALA A 720 -6.55 11.53 35.57
C ALA A 720 -7.69 11.23 34.61
N ILE A 721 -8.95 11.36 35.04
CA ILE A 721 -10.11 11.22 34.16
C ILE A 721 -10.13 12.32 33.09
N ALA A 722 -9.90 13.58 33.47
CA ALA A 722 -9.84 14.70 32.51
C ALA A 722 -8.73 14.49 31.46
N ARG A 723 -7.56 14.02 31.92
CA ARG A 723 -6.42 13.73 31.03
C ARG A 723 -6.73 12.56 30.07
N MET A 724 -7.37 11.50 30.56
CA MET A 724 -7.79 10.37 29.72
C MET A 724 -8.82 10.82 28.68
N LYS A 725 -9.79 11.66 29.06
CA LYS A 725 -10.79 12.20 28.14
C LYS A 725 -10.14 13.03 27.04
N SER A 726 -9.26 13.95 27.40
CA SER A 726 -8.51 14.75 26.42
C SER A 726 -7.66 13.88 25.48
N LEU A 727 -7.03 12.82 26.00
CA LEU A 727 -6.29 11.87 25.18
C LEU A 727 -7.20 11.10 24.24
N GLN A 728 -8.34 10.61 24.72
CA GLN A 728 -9.29 9.88 23.85
C GLN A 728 -9.77 10.76 22.69
N GLU A 729 -10.12 12.01 22.95
CA GLU A 729 -10.51 12.96 21.90
C GLU A 729 -9.38 13.15 20.87
N GLU A 730 -8.15 13.33 21.33
CA GLU A 730 -6.96 13.42 20.46
C GLU A 730 -6.76 12.15 19.61
N ILE A 731 -6.89 10.96 20.21
CA ILE A 731 -6.67 9.70 19.51
C ILE A 731 -7.76 9.45 18.47
N LEU A 732 -9.01 9.74 18.79
CA LEU A 732 -10.13 9.56 17.86
C LEU A 732 -10.00 10.49 16.66
N ASP A 733 -9.59 11.74 16.87
CA ASP A 733 -9.28 12.66 15.77
C ASP A 733 -8.15 12.11 14.85
N LYS A 734 -7.08 11.60 15.48
CA LYS A 734 -5.99 10.97 14.71
C LYS A 734 -6.43 9.71 13.95
N TYR A 735 -7.33 8.92 14.51
CA TYR A 735 -7.89 7.74 13.85
C TYR A 735 -8.76 8.12 12.65
N ASP A 736 -9.54 9.18 12.76
CA ASP A 736 -10.34 9.72 11.66
C ASP A 736 -9.49 10.23 10.49
N HIS A 737 -8.29 10.75 10.80
CA HIS A 737 -7.31 11.20 9.81
C HIS A 737 -6.28 10.13 9.43
N TYR A 738 -6.45 8.88 9.87
CA TYR A 738 -5.55 7.75 9.61
C TYR A 738 -4.10 7.98 10.06
N GLN A 739 -3.89 8.78 11.13
CA GLN A 739 -2.58 9.14 11.70
C GLN A 739 -2.19 8.19 12.83
N PHE A 740 -2.08 6.89 12.54
CA PHE A 740 -1.90 5.86 13.58
C PHE A 740 -0.60 6.00 14.34
N HIS A 741 0.52 6.30 13.67
CA HIS A 741 1.82 6.40 14.33
C HIS A 741 1.85 7.51 15.40
N THR A 742 1.23 8.65 15.15
CA THR A 742 1.11 9.73 16.13
C THR A 742 0.13 9.37 17.26
N ALA A 743 -0.93 8.63 16.95
CA ALA A 743 -1.87 8.13 17.93
C ALA A 743 -1.19 7.15 18.92
N TYR A 744 -0.46 6.16 18.40
CA TYR A 744 0.25 5.18 19.23
C TYR A 744 1.44 5.80 19.98
N ALA A 745 2.11 6.81 19.43
CA ALA A 745 3.10 7.60 20.16
C ALA A 745 2.48 8.34 21.36
N ALA A 746 1.30 8.96 21.17
CA ALA A 746 0.58 9.63 22.26
C ALA A 746 0.10 8.63 23.33
N LEU A 747 -0.43 7.47 22.94
CA LEU A 747 -0.82 6.40 23.85
C LEU A 747 0.38 5.87 24.65
N GLN A 748 1.53 5.70 24.02
CA GLN A 748 2.76 5.25 24.68
C GLN A 748 3.28 6.28 25.67
N LEU A 749 3.24 7.57 25.30
CA LEU A 749 3.64 8.66 26.20
C LEU A 749 2.70 8.74 27.40
N PHE A 750 1.40 8.60 27.19
CA PHE A 750 0.42 8.56 28.28
C PHE A 750 0.68 7.37 29.21
N ALA A 751 0.83 6.17 28.68
CA ALA A 751 1.06 4.97 29.50
C ALA A 751 2.35 5.03 30.31
N SER A 752 3.45 5.54 29.72
CA SER A 752 4.75 5.61 30.38
C SER A 752 4.93 6.87 31.23
N GLY A 753 4.51 8.04 30.75
CA GLY A 753 4.72 9.32 31.38
C GLY A 753 3.57 9.71 32.32
N ASP A 754 2.36 9.84 31.79
CA ASP A 754 1.21 10.32 32.57
C ASP A 754 0.77 9.28 33.62
N LEU A 755 0.67 8.02 33.23
CA LEU A 755 0.35 6.94 34.15
C LEU A 755 1.57 6.45 34.92
N GLY A 756 2.51 5.76 34.26
CA GLY A 756 3.60 5.07 34.95
C GLY A 756 4.53 6.00 35.74
N GLY A 757 4.96 7.11 35.15
CA GLY A 757 5.90 8.05 35.77
C GLY A 757 5.28 9.05 36.74
N PHE A 758 3.96 9.18 36.77
CA PHE A 758 3.29 10.15 37.56
C PHE A 758 2.12 9.56 38.36
N TYR A 759 0.97 9.37 37.73
CA TYR A 759 -0.27 9.03 38.44
C TYR A 759 -0.20 7.72 39.22
N LEU A 760 0.15 6.62 38.54
CA LEU A 760 0.22 5.32 39.19
C LEU A 760 1.32 5.23 40.25
N ASP A 761 2.41 5.99 40.07
CA ASP A 761 3.51 6.03 41.04
C ASP A 761 3.06 6.67 42.35
N ILE A 762 2.33 7.79 42.28
CA ILE A 762 1.74 8.45 43.43
C ILE A 762 0.69 7.57 44.11
N LEU A 763 -0.15 6.88 43.34
CA LEU A 763 -1.24 6.08 43.86
C LEU A 763 -0.82 4.85 44.66
N LYS A 764 0.40 4.35 44.53
CA LYS A 764 0.85 3.13 45.21
C LYS A 764 0.63 3.19 46.71
N ASP A 765 0.98 4.32 47.34
CA ASP A 765 0.74 4.47 48.76
C ASP A 765 -0.75 4.39 49.12
N ARG A 766 -1.58 5.15 48.42
CA ARG A 766 -3.03 5.20 48.66
C ARG A 766 -3.71 3.84 48.38
N LEU A 767 -3.40 3.20 47.25
CA LEU A 767 -3.99 1.91 46.89
C LEU A 767 -3.62 0.81 47.90
N TYR A 768 -2.38 0.81 48.42
CA TYR A 768 -1.85 -0.32 49.19
C TYR A 768 -2.01 -0.14 50.71
N THR A 769 -2.04 1.13 51.19
CA THR A 769 -1.94 1.40 52.62
C THR A 769 -3.20 2.05 53.23
N THR A 770 -4.17 2.49 52.44
CA THR A 770 -5.45 2.97 53.00
C THR A 770 -6.36 1.80 53.38
N ALA A 771 -7.46 2.05 54.06
CA ALA A 771 -8.45 1.01 54.32
C ALA A 771 -9.07 0.48 52.99
N PRO A 772 -9.33 -0.83 52.89
CA PRO A 772 -9.74 -1.45 51.62
C PRO A 772 -10.96 -0.81 50.96
N ASP A 773 -11.93 -0.37 51.75
CA ASP A 773 -13.22 0.19 51.32
C ASP A 773 -13.31 1.69 51.57
N SER A 774 -12.19 2.37 51.87
CA SER A 774 -12.15 3.81 52.10
C SER A 774 -12.50 4.59 50.83
N ALA A 775 -13.13 5.76 51.02
CA ALA A 775 -13.42 6.68 49.92
C ALA A 775 -12.17 7.09 49.14
N ALA A 776 -11.02 7.27 49.84
CA ALA A 776 -9.73 7.58 49.23
C ALA A 776 -9.26 6.47 48.23
N ARG A 777 -9.42 5.20 48.59
CA ARG A 777 -9.06 4.06 47.73
C ARG A 777 -10.08 3.90 46.61
N ARG A 778 -11.38 3.93 46.92
CA ARG A 778 -12.45 3.78 45.93
C ARG A 778 -12.43 4.92 44.90
N SER A 779 -12.06 6.14 45.28
CA SER A 779 -11.83 7.23 44.31
C SER A 779 -10.77 6.88 43.27
N ALA A 780 -9.60 6.39 43.72
CA ALA A 780 -8.54 5.94 42.85
C ALA A 780 -9.00 4.80 41.92
N GLN A 781 -9.68 3.78 42.49
CA GLN A 781 -10.18 2.65 41.73
C GLN A 781 -11.24 3.05 40.70
N THR A 782 -12.09 4.01 41.00
CA THR A 782 -13.06 4.59 40.04
C THR A 782 -12.34 5.20 38.86
N ALA A 783 -11.30 6.01 39.08
CA ALA A 783 -10.50 6.59 37.99
C ALA A 783 -9.76 5.50 37.19
N LEU A 784 -9.15 4.54 37.87
CA LEU A 784 -8.46 3.41 37.21
C LEU A 784 -9.41 2.57 36.35
N TRP A 785 -10.64 2.39 36.77
CA TRP A 785 -11.64 1.66 36.00
C TRP A 785 -11.97 2.39 34.69
N TYR A 786 -12.27 3.70 34.75
CA TYR A 786 -12.53 4.51 33.54
C TYR A 786 -11.33 4.54 32.60
N ILE A 787 -10.13 4.69 33.12
CA ILE A 787 -8.88 4.66 32.34
C ILE A 787 -8.68 3.30 31.69
N THR A 788 -8.96 2.20 32.38
CA THR A 788 -8.82 0.85 31.86
C THR A 788 -9.77 0.63 30.69
N ASP A 789 -11.07 0.97 30.86
CA ASP A 789 -12.06 0.83 29.80
C ASP A 789 -11.68 1.62 28.55
N ALA A 790 -11.31 2.88 28.71
CA ALA A 790 -10.91 3.73 27.59
C ALA A 790 -9.61 3.25 26.92
N LEU A 791 -8.59 2.95 27.71
CA LEU A 791 -7.28 2.56 27.18
C LEU A 791 -7.35 1.23 26.41
N LEU A 792 -8.06 0.22 26.91
CA LEU A 792 -8.20 -1.06 26.23
C LEU A 792 -8.90 -0.88 24.88
N LYS A 793 -9.95 -0.09 24.81
CA LYS A 793 -10.69 0.19 23.58
C LYS A 793 -9.87 0.99 22.57
N LEU A 794 -9.06 1.95 23.02
CA LEU A 794 -8.15 2.70 22.14
C LEU A 794 -6.99 1.86 21.62
N LEU A 795 -6.52 0.88 22.38
CA LEU A 795 -5.45 -0.02 21.98
C LEU A 795 -5.95 -1.18 21.09
N ALA A 796 -7.23 -1.55 21.20
CA ALA A 796 -7.81 -2.72 20.56
C ALA A 796 -7.61 -2.79 19.04
N PRO A 797 -7.65 -1.68 18.27
CA PRO A 797 -7.43 -1.74 16.83
C PRO A 797 -6.09 -2.33 16.42
N ALA A 798 -4.99 -2.03 17.13
CA ALA A 798 -3.67 -2.59 16.84
C ALA A 798 -3.28 -3.72 17.80
N LEU A 799 -3.42 -3.54 19.11
CA LEU A 799 -3.12 -4.56 20.13
C LEU A 799 -4.34 -5.46 20.38
N SER A 800 -4.85 -6.05 19.31
CA SER A 800 -6.13 -6.76 19.29
C SER A 800 -6.18 -7.96 20.24
N PHE A 801 -5.12 -8.77 20.28
CA PHE A 801 -5.04 -9.96 21.15
C PHE A 801 -4.93 -9.58 22.62
N THR A 802 -4.05 -8.65 22.93
CA THR A 802 -3.83 -8.21 24.31
C THR A 802 -5.03 -7.44 24.86
N ALA A 803 -5.67 -6.60 24.06
CA ALA A 803 -6.87 -5.89 24.46
C ALA A 803 -8.04 -6.86 24.73
N GLU A 804 -8.22 -7.87 23.90
CA GLU A 804 -9.24 -8.90 24.10
C GLU A 804 -8.96 -9.74 25.37
N GLU A 805 -7.72 -10.17 25.56
CA GLU A 805 -7.29 -10.88 26.79
C GLU A 805 -7.54 -10.04 28.05
N ALA A 806 -7.14 -8.77 28.01
CA ALA A 806 -7.31 -7.87 29.15
C ALA A 806 -8.78 -7.55 29.40
N TYR A 807 -9.56 -7.38 28.36
CA TYR A 807 -11.00 -7.08 28.47
C TYR A 807 -11.78 -8.24 29.10
N ALA A 808 -11.44 -9.48 28.79
CA ALA A 808 -12.04 -10.65 29.41
C ALA A 808 -11.77 -10.69 30.95
N VAL A 809 -10.65 -10.17 31.41
CA VAL A 809 -10.34 -10.02 32.83
C VAL A 809 -11.06 -8.82 33.45
N PHE A 810 -11.10 -7.70 32.70
CA PHE A 810 -11.71 -6.46 33.14
C PHE A 810 -13.23 -6.55 33.29
N ASN A 811 -13.89 -7.23 32.36
CA ASN A 811 -15.35 -7.42 32.35
C ASN A 811 -15.75 -8.89 32.20
N PRO A 812 -15.54 -9.71 33.25
CA PRO A 812 -15.74 -11.17 33.19
C PRO A 812 -17.22 -11.57 33.03
N GLU A 813 -18.15 -10.68 33.32
CA GLU A 813 -19.59 -10.92 33.12
C GLU A 813 -19.98 -10.79 31.64
N ASN A 814 -19.28 -9.99 30.86
CA ASN A 814 -19.49 -9.86 29.44
C ASN A 814 -18.77 -11.00 28.71
N LYS A 815 -19.53 -12.01 28.31
CA LYS A 815 -19.02 -13.13 27.49
C LYS A 815 -18.81 -12.77 26.01
N GLY A 816 -18.94 -11.49 25.66
CA GLY A 816 -18.70 -10.95 24.33
C GLY A 816 -17.22 -10.71 24.04
N THR A 817 -16.96 -10.03 22.96
CA THR A 817 -15.65 -9.55 22.55
C THR A 817 -15.55 -8.03 22.75
N ILE A 818 -14.34 -7.50 22.97
CA ILE A 818 -14.13 -6.05 23.03
C ILE A 818 -14.55 -5.35 21.73
N PHE A 819 -14.52 -6.04 20.59
CA PHE A 819 -14.85 -5.48 19.29
C PHE A 819 -16.34 -5.19 19.06
N VAL A 820 -17.23 -5.67 19.93
CA VAL A 820 -18.65 -5.26 19.92
C VAL A 820 -18.91 -4.01 20.74
N GLU A 821 -17.96 -3.58 21.53
CA GLU A 821 -18.06 -2.37 22.36
C GLU A 821 -18.00 -1.09 21.49
N ARG A 822 -18.30 0.04 22.13
CA ARG A 822 -18.02 1.37 21.62
C ARG A 822 -16.91 2.02 22.43
N TYR A 823 -16.25 3.04 21.90
CA TYR A 823 -15.28 3.83 22.68
C TYR A 823 -15.90 4.32 23.98
N ALA A 824 -15.08 4.44 25.02
CA ALA A 824 -15.56 4.68 26.36
C ALA A 824 -16.29 6.04 26.50
N GLU A 825 -17.39 6.04 27.25
CA GLU A 825 -18.05 7.25 27.70
C GLU A 825 -17.39 7.70 29.02
N LEU A 826 -16.50 8.67 28.91
CA LEU A 826 -15.81 9.21 30.07
C LEU A 826 -16.64 10.31 30.72
N PRO A 827 -16.73 10.31 32.08
CA PRO A 827 -17.47 11.35 32.78
C PRO A 827 -16.86 12.74 32.56
N ASN A 828 -17.70 13.75 32.61
CA ASN A 828 -17.24 15.13 32.51
C ASN A 828 -16.69 15.61 33.86
N VAL A 829 -15.47 16.13 33.82
CA VAL A 829 -14.85 16.80 34.97
C VAL A 829 -15.07 18.31 34.80
N LYS A 830 -15.83 18.92 35.69
CA LYS A 830 -16.27 20.32 35.59
C LYS A 830 -15.14 21.31 35.43
N GLU A 831 -14.06 21.11 36.23
CA GLU A 831 -12.83 21.94 36.21
C GLU A 831 -11.68 21.25 35.45
N GLY A 832 -11.98 20.47 34.43
CA GLY A 832 -10.96 19.62 33.79
C GLY A 832 -9.78 20.38 33.21
N VAL A 833 -10.01 21.50 32.55
CA VAL A 833 -8.96 22.34 31.96
C VAL A 833 -8.08 22.97 33.05
N GLU A 834 -8.68 23.49 34.08
CA GLU A 834 -7.97 24.08 35.21
C GLU A 834 -7.11 23.03 35.92
N LEU A 835 -7.64 21.82 36.12
CA LEU A 835 -6.88 20.72 36.73
C LEU A 835 -5.70 20.30 35.85
N LEU A 836 -5.89 20.20 34.53
CA LEU A 836 -4.80 19.87 33.58
C LEU A 836 -3.66 20.91 33.69
N ASN A 837 -3.99 22.18 33.75
CA ASN A 837 -3.00 23.26 33.89
C ASN A 837 -2.31 23.23 35.24
N LYS A 838 -3.08 23.14 36.33
CA LYS A 838 -2.55 23.06 37.71
C LYS A 838 -1.56 21.90 37.86
N TRP A 839 -1.97 20.73 37.49
CA TRP A 839 -1.15 19.52 37.64
C TRP A 839 0.03 19.47 36.68
N SER A 840 0.00 20.18 35.54
CA SER A 840 1.17 20.36 34.68
C SER A 840 2.30 21.09 35.40
N ILE A 841 1.98 22.19 36.12
CA ILE A 841 2.96 22.96 36.92
C ILE A 841 3.52 22.09 38.05
N ILE A 842 2.64 21.39 38.75
CA ILE A 842 3.05 20.51 39.88
C ILE A 842 3.94 19.36 39.37
N ARG A 843 3.65 18.77 38.21
CA ARG A 843 4.48 17.71 37.59
C ARG A 843 5.88 18.22 37.24
N ASP A 844 5.99 19.40 36.66
CA ASP A 844 7.28 19.97 36.31
C ASP A 844 8.12 20.23 37.59
N LEU A 845 7.51 20.79 38.64
CA LEU A 845 8.18 20.93 39.95
C LEU A 845 8.59 19.58 40.55
N ARG A 846 7.68 18.57 40.49
CA ARG A 846 7.97 17.21 40.99
C ARG A 846 9.17 16.60 40.27
N SER A 847 9.31 16.82 38.96
CA SER A 847 10.45 16.33 38.19
C SER A 847 11.78 16.94 38.69
N ASN A 848 11.79 18.22 39.03
CA ASN A 848 12.96 18.89 39.62
C ASN A 848 13.27 18.35 41.06
N VAL A 849 12.24 18.11 41.87
CA VAL A 849 12.41 17.51 43.19
C VAL A 849 12.99 16.11 43.07
N GLN A 850 12.49 15.27 42.13
CA GLN A 850 13.01 13.92 41.94
C GLN A 850 14.46 13.91 41.45
N MET A 851 14.86 14.85 40.58
CA MET A 851 16.26 14.99 40.18
C MET A 851 17.17 15.29 41.37
N GLU A 852 16.72 16.17 42.31
CA GLU A 852 17.51 16.47 43.47
C GLU A 852 17.55 15.30 44.46
N ILE A 853 16.45 14.57 44.62
CA ILE A 853 16.42 13.33 45.44
C ILE A 853 17.43 12.32 44.87
N GLU A 854 17.46 12.12 43.52
CA GLU A 854 18.39 11.17 42.89
C GLU A 854 19.85 11.61 43.11
N ARG A 855 20.18 12.89 43.00
CA ARG A 855 21.51 13.42 43.32
C ARG A 855 21.96 13.10 44.76
N GLN A 856 21.01 13.15 45.71
CA GLN A 856 21.29 12.77 47.10
C GLN A 856 21.43 11.26 47.29
N ARG A 857 20.73 10.46 46.51
CA ARG A 857 20.90 8.99 46.45
C ARG A 857 22.26 8.59 45.89
N GLU A 858 22.68 9.22 44.80
CA GLU A 858 23.99 8.99 44.19
C GLU A 858 25.14 9.33 45.18
N LYS A 859 24.95 10.32 46.01
CA LYS A 859 25.91 10.67 47.10
C LYS A 859 25.84 9.71 48.31
N GLY A 860 24.88 8.78 48.33
CA GLY A 860 24.69 7.83 49.43
C GLY A 860 24.06 8.42 50.69
N LEU A 861 23.50 9.65 50.62
CA LEU A 861 22.89 10.33 51.75
C LEU A 861 21.50 9.82 52.11
N ILE A 862 20.77 9.33 51.11
CA ILE A 862 19.46 8.67 51.24
C ILE A 862 19.43 7.36 50.47
N GLY A 863 18.68 6.38 51.01
CA GLY A 863 18.52 5.06 50.35
C GLY A 863 17.26 4.94 49.49
N SER A 864 16.24 5.72 49.80
CA SER A 864 14.97 5.75 49.06
C SER A 864 14.34 7.15 49.11
N SER A 865 13.46 7.48 48.16
CA SER A 865 12.70 8.72 48.14
C SER A 865 11.90 8.97 49.41
N LEU A 866 11.32 7.91 49.99
CA LEU A 866 10.54 7.97 51.26
C LEU A 866 11.41 8.30 52.46
N GLN A 867 12.73 8.22 52.39
CA GLN A 867 13.63 8.70 53.46
C GLN A 867 13.90 10.22 53.36
N ALA A 868 13.49 10.85 52.24
CA ALA A 868 13.75 12.27 52.03
C ALA A 868 12.76 13.17 52.74
N GLU A 869 13.28 14.26 53.33
CA GLU A 869 12.54 15.46 53.64
C GLU A 869 12.96 16.58 52.70
N VAL A 870 11.97 17.22 52.08
CA VAL A 870 12.17 18.22 51.03
C VAL A 870 11.75 19.60 51.56
N SER A 871 12.62 20.57 51.39
CA SER A 871 12.34 21.98 51.66
C SER A 871 12.35 22.77 50.36
N LEU A 872 11.32 23.59 50.14
CA LEU A 872 11.06 24.29 48.88
C LEU A 872 10.96 25.81 49.11
N LYS A 873 11.75 26.58 48.33
CA LYS A 873 11.44 27.99 48.05
C LYS A 873 11.05 28.09 46.59
N LEU A 874 9.90 28.69 46.29
CA LEU A 874 9.24 28.58 44.99
C LEU A 874 8.78 29.95 44.48
N PRO A 875 8.63 30.12 43.16
CA PRO A 875 7.85 31.23 42.60
C PRO A 875 6.43 31.28 43.21
N GLN A 876 5.83 32.46 43.27
CA GLN A 876 4.56 32.68 43.96
C GLN A 876 3.45 31.70 43.55
N GLU A 877 3.27 31.52 42.27
CA GLU A 877 2.25 30.60 41.74
C GLU A 877 2.46 29.15 42.23
N GLU A 878 3.68 28.64 42.11
CA GLU A 878 4.03 27.30 42.57
C GLU A 878 3.93 27.15 44.08
N TYR A 879 4.35 28.18 44.81
CA TYR A 879 4.23 28.23 46.26
C TYR A 879 2.76 28.09 46.67
N ASP A 880 1.84 28.85 46.07
CA ASP A 880 0.42 28.82 46.37
C ASP A 880 -0.20 27.47 46.03
N LEU A 881 0.21 26.87 44.90
CA LEU A 881 -0.25 25.53 44.49
C LEU A 881 0.18 24.44 45.51
N ILE A 882 1.45 24.44 45.94
CA ILE A 882 1.96 23.42 46.88
C ILE A 882 1.40 23.67 48.28
N LYS A 883 1.26 24.94 48.72
CA LYS A 883 0.58 25.31 49.95
C LYS A 883 -0.87 24.82 50.00
N GLY A 884 -1.56 24.88 48.83
CA GLY A 884 -2.93 24.39 48.70
C GLY A 884 -3.03 22.86 48.89
N LEU A 885 -1.99 22.09 48.57
CA LEU A 885 -1.96 20.65 48.83
C LEU A 885 -1.79 20.28 50.31
N GLY A 886 -1.27 21.17 51.12
CA GLY A 886 -0.99 20.91 52.53
C GLY A 886 -0.08 19.69 52.75
N ASP A 887 -0.41 18.83 53.69
CA ASP A 887 0.36 17.64 54.04
C ASP A 887 0.38 16.59 52.90
N GLU A 888 -0.59 16.67 51.98
CA GLU A 888 -0.63 15.74 50.83
C GLU A 888 0.45 16.03 49.81
N ALA A 889 1.13 17.18 49.85
CA ALA A 889 2.29 17.47 48.98
C ALA A 889 3.40 16.41 49.14
N ALA A 890 3.56 15.82 50.31
CA ALA A 890 4.53 14.76 50.56
C ALA A 890 4.21 13.46 49.75
N PHE A 891 2.93 13.14 49.57
CA PHE A 891 2.51 11.99 48.72
C PHE A 891 2.77 12.26 47.25
N VAL A 892 2.50 13.48 46.80
CA VAL A 892 2.78 13.89 45.37
C VAL A 892 4.27 13.80 45.08
N MET A 893 5.12 14.21 46.00
CA MET A 893 6.59 14.17 45.83
C MET A 893 7.19 12.79 46.17
N ILE A 894 6.38 11.88 46.74
CA ILE A 894 6.81 10.54 47.22
C ILE A 894 7.96 10.68 48.22
N THR A 895 7.75 11.53 49.23
CA THR A 895 8.69 11.83 50.31
C THR A 895 8.00 11.71 51.67
N SER A 896 8.76 11.72 52.76
CA SER A 896 8.19 11.69 54.11
C SER A 896 7.69 13.07 54.62
N LYS A 897 8.27 14.14 54.10
CA LYS A 897 7.89 15.50 54.48
C LYS A 897 8.22 16.49 53.36
N VAL A 898 7.33 17.46 53.16
CA VAL A 898 7.55 18.63 52.32
C VAL A 898 7.34 19.88 53.18
N THR A 899 8.29 20.80 53.14
CA THR A 899 8.23 22.07 53.87
C THR A 899 8.36 23.24 52.89
N LEU A 900 7.53 24.28 53.04
CA LEU A 900 7.63 25.49 52.26
C LEU A 900 8.39 26.56 53.09
N ASP A 901 9.57 26.96 52.58
CA ASP A 901 10.46 27.91 53.27
C ASP A 901 10.32 29.36 52.77
N GLY A 902 9.31 29.61 51.94
CA GLY A 902 8.97 30.92 51.42
C GLY A 902 8.95 31.06 49.92
N VAL A 903 8.67 32.27 49.47
CA VAL A 903 8.63 32.63 48.05
C VAL A 903 10.01 33.07 47.57
N SER A 904 10.37 32.66 46.34
CA SER A 904 11.63 32.99 45.68
C SER A 904 11.38 33.16 44.17
N PRO A 905 12.09 34.05 43.46
CA PRO A 905 11.95 34.15 42.01
C PRO A 905 12.38 32.88 41.25
N GLU A 906 13.24 32.08 41.87
CA GLU A 906 13.71 30.79 41.29
C GLU A 906 13.40 29.64 42.25
N ARG A 907 13.28 28.42 41.75
CA ARG A 907 13.11 27.21 42.52
C ARG A 907 14.38 26.89 43.31
N VAL A 908 14.30 26.81 44.62
CA VAL A 908 15.37 26.29 45.48
C VAL A 908 14.86 25.05 46.18
N ILE A 909 15.44 23.92 45.86
CA ILE A 909 15.05 22.59 46.35
C ILE A 909 16.17 22.06 47.24
N THR A 910 15.89 21.79 48.49
CA THR A 910 16.83 21.19 49.45
C THR A 910 16.29 19.85 49.90
N VAL A 911 17.10 18.81 49.80
CA VAL A 911 16.75 17.47 50.22
C VAL A 911 17.69 17.01 51.31
N LYS A 912 17.14 16.51 52.44
CA LYS A 912 17.89 15.90 53.53
C LYS A 912 17.28 14.57 53.93
N PRO A 913 18.06 13.65 54.54
CA PRO A 913 17.53 12.43 55.12
C PRO A 913 16.63 12.78 56.31
N SER A 914 15.51 12.06 56.46
CA SER A 914 14.66 12.18 57.65
C SER A 914 15.32 11.54 58.87
N GLU A 915 15.24 12.19 59.99
CA GLU A 915 15.66 11.69 61.34
C GLU A 915 14.55 10.92 62.04
N ALA A 916 13.32 10.93 61.52
CA ALA A 916 12.18 10.25 62.08
C ALA A 916 12.30 8.71 61.90
N LYS A 917 11.53 7.95 62.67
CA LYS A 917 11.47 6.50 62.54
C LYS A 917 10.68 6.07 61.33
N LYS A 918 11.13 5.01 60.67
CA LYS A 918 10.44 4.39 59.53
C LYS A 918 9.22 3.60 60.01
N CYS A 919 8.08 3.85 59.43
CA CYS A 919 6.89 3.00 59.62
C CYS A 919 7.06 1.66 58.86
N GLU A 920 6.87 0.53 59.52
CA GLU A 920 7.04 -0.82 58.91
C GLU A 920 6.00 -1.12 57.84
N ARG A 921 4.85 -0.47 57.84
CA ARG A 921 3.77 -0.73 56.86
C ARG A 921 3.85 0.17 55.66
N CYS A 922 3.85 1.50 55.78
CA CYS A 922 3.85 2.43 54.66
C CYS A 922 5.24 2.89 54.22
N TRP A 923 6.29 2.54 54.99
CA TRP A 923 7.69 2.84 54.78
C TRP A 923 8.06 4.35 54.81
N GLN A 924 7.10 5.23 55.11
CA GLN A 924 7.40 6.63 55.38
C GLN A 924 8.10 6.82 56.75
N TYR A 925 8.94 7.82 56.80
CA TYR A 925 9.60 8.25 58.04
C TYR A 925 8.74 9.33 58.69
N LYS A 926 8.14 9.00 59.86
CA LYS A 926 7.17 9.88 60.54
C LYS A 926 7.49 9.95 62.02
N GLU A 927 7.36 11.15 62.58
CA GLU A 927 7.53 11.39 64.02
C GLU A 927 6.53 10.57 64.84
N SER A 928 5.33 10.36 64.30
CA SER A 928 4.27 9.60 64.98
C SER A 928 4.48 8.08 65.05
N VAL A 929 5.61 7.54 64.57
CA VAL A 929 5.93 6.13 64.72
C VAL A 929 6.28 5.83 66.16
N GLY A 930 5.47 4.97 66.80
CA GLY A 930 5.63 4.62 68.24
C GLY A 930 4.80 5.43 69.21
N GLU A 931 3.97 6.36 68.73
CA GLU A 931 3.00 7.06 69.58
C GLU A 931 1.93 6.12 70.13
N ASP A 932 1.44 5.20 69.30
CA ASP A 932 0.52 4.16 69.74
C ASP A 932 1.31 3.01 70.40
N LYS A 933 1.09 2.80 71.68
CA LYS A 933 1.78 1.76 72.49
C LYS A 933 1.40 0.33 72.06
N ASN A 934 0.22 0.12 71.47
CA ASN A 934 -0.21 -1.14 70.98
C ASN A 934 0.45 -1.51 69.59
N TYR A 935 0.86 -0.48 68.86
CA TYR A 935 1.44 -0.63 67.50
C TYR A 935 2.70 0.26 67.33
N PRO A 936 3.76 0.00 68.11
CA PRO A 936 4.92 0.90 68.30
C PRO A 936 5.77 1.00 67.05
N THR A 937 5.56 0.21 66.01
CA THR A 937 6.28 0.27 64.70
C THR A 937 5.47 0.94 63.60
N LEU A 938 4.24 1.37 63.90
CA LEU A 938 3.37 2.04 62.94
C LEU A 938 3.27 3.54 63.22
N CYS A 939 3.08 4.33 62.13
CA CYS A 939 2.68 5.70 62.23
C CYS A 939 1.17 5.81 62.52
N CYS A 940 0.72 6.93 63.03
CA CYS A 940 -0.69 7.20 63.40
C CYS A 940 -1.64 6.96 62.21
N ARG A 941 -1.24 7.35 60.99
CA ARG A 941 -1.99 7.10 59.74
C ARG A 941 -2.26 5.60 59.52
N CYS A 942 -1.25 4.78 59.66
CA CYS A 942 -1.39 3.32 59.43
C CYS A 942 -2.21 2.66 60.54
N VAL A 943 -2.12 3.16 61.80
CA VAL A 943 -2.98 2.70 62.90
C VAL A 943 -4.44 3.06 62.62
N GLY A 944 -4.72 4.29 62.17
CA GLY A 944 -6.06 4.72 61.79
C GLY A 944 -6.65 3.87 60.66
N ASN A 945 -5.89 3.62 59.62
CA ASN A 945 -6.35 2.83 58.46
C ASN A 945 -6.59 1.33 58.74
N LEU A 946 -5.91 0.78 59.75
CA LEU A 946 -6.06 -0.65 60.13
C LEU A 946 -7.07 -0.88 61.25
N PHE A 947 -7.09 0.03 62.22
CA PHE A 947 -7.76 -0.27 63.49
C PHE A 947 -8.67 0.86 63.98
N GLY A 948 -8.68 2.01 63.30
CA GLY A 948 -9.43 3.19 63.72
C GLY A 948 -10.22 3.83 62.61
N THR A 949 -10.27 5.14 62.58
CA THR A 949 -10.90 5.91 61.54
C THR A 949 -9.94 6.04 60.33
N PRO A 950 -10.35 5.56 59.14
CA PRO A 950 -9.54 5.69 57.92
C PRO A 950 -9.19 7.15 57.62
N GLU A 951 -8.00 7.35 57.02
CA GLU A 951 -7.58 8.66 56.54
C GLU A 951 -8.49 9.18 55.43
N THR A 952 -8.60 10.48 55.35
CA THR A 952 -9.24 11.18 54.23
C THR A 952 -8.19 11.81 53.37
N ARG A 953 -8.42 11.78 52.05
CA ARG A 953 -7.58 12.42 51.04
C ARG A 953 -8.45 13.37 50.24
N ARG A 954 -7.85 14.51 49.86
CA ARG A 954 -8.54 15.54 49.13
C ARG A 954 -7.87 15.82 47.80
N PHE A 955 -6.56 15.78 47.74
CA PHE A 955 -5.78 16.18 46.58
C PHE A 955 -5.03 15.03 45.93
N ALA A 956 -4.45 14.11 46.69
CA ALA A 956 -3.61 13.04 46.11
C ALA A 956 -3.66 11.70 46.88
#